data_4f8a94afc60ade4d6801de205aa7f2fb
#
_entry.id   4f8a94afc60ade4d6801de205aa7f2fb
#
_cell.length_a   1.000
_cell.length_b   1.000
_cell.length_c   1.000
_cell.angle_alpha   90.00
_cell.angle_beta   90.00
_cell.angle_gamma   90.00
#
_symmetry.space_group_name_H-M   'P 1'
#
loop_
_entity.id
_entity.type
_entity.pdbx_description
1 polymer ?
#
loop_
_entity_poly.entity_id
_entity_poly.type
_entity_poly.pdbx_seq_one_letter_code
_entity_poly.pdbx_strand_id
1 'polypeptide(L)'
;MSVLFINAVLWPLTVLVGLPLAVHLFARARPQVLDFSSVAFIQRALRFTQRIRKPKDWLLLALRTAAAAAVLLLFLRPVLFSHGGGGLFERRNVVVVLDASASMGWADGSQTRFAVACAEASEILAGLSSRDAADVILAGAVPQAVLPNVGCNIAYLQEELRRARLTSEACDAVAALRLAARLLDDQEGRKEICVVSDFQSSNWRGIKRSLPPGVGMTCVSTARGEAPNAALTRIEVDPPRPLQGEEAAVLCEIANFSDVPQRKTVVLAADSARASGETVIPPWGCATVAFKQRIASAEPFTVAASLADDGFPGDDRRWASVEPAEVLRVAVRGFGKGEASAAVWIRACQALGWARPEPLSPEAFSGGELSGDVLMLAGWDGSEPKRVRGLLERGVPVVWYPSEGTPLARVAGVLTNGAVANGAEMKAAWETIPEGFGLRVSMPEHPVFRAFAAGEYGDPGRGRVLRRLSLPAVRLPPGDALMAYADGTPALWLCRGALPLLVWNIPLDSGLSSVQNQGEFVPLLGELLSELRRGTGAFGRRTRETVPGQPLVWRPDTEVRSTEVCLTCADGQSVALKPLADDGGSRMSVPVARPGIYAWKLGERTLKREVVNFPTTESDLRSLSASEIKELGALAAVSGREVRDWQAGIPLWPRIFWIALALLLCEGAVAASDSLGKPKKTQAGLGPAETEAS
;
A
#
# COMPACT_ATOMS: atom_id res chain seq x y z
N MET A 1 -20.34 -14.71 -26.33
CA MET A 1 -21.08 -13.64 -27.05
C MET A 1 -22.52 -14.09 -27.20
N SER A 2 -23.47 -13.30 -26.69
CA SER A 2 -24.92 -13.53 -26.84
C SER A 2 -25.54 -12.37 -27.60
N VAL A 3 -26.50 -12.69 -28.50
CA VAL A 3 -27.28 -11.66 -29.20
C VAL A 3 -28.68 -11.62 -28.58
N LEU A 4 -29.06 -10.45 -28.10
CA LEU A 4 -30.37 -10.20 -27.52
C LEU A 4 -31.12 -9.17 -28.38
N PHE A 5 -32.42 -9.29 -28.42
CA PHE A 5 -33.29 -8.41 -29.18
C PHE A 5 -34.12 -7.52 -28.24
N ILE A 6 -33.92 -6.18 -28.36
CA ILE A 6 -34.62 -5.21 -27.49
C ILE A 6 -36.14 -5.32 -27.69
N ASN A 7 -36.59 -5.46 -28.94
CA ASN A 7 -38.00 -5.54 -29.30
C ASN A 7 -38.44 -6.98 -29.60
N ALA A 8 -38.12 -7.92 -28.69
CA ALA A 8 -38.48 -9.34 -28.85
C ALA A 8 -39.99 -9.58 -29.07
N VAL A 9 -40.84 -8.66 -28.61
CA VAL A 9 -42.32 -8.69 -28.84
C VAL A 9 -42.66 -8.67 -30.35
N LEU A 10 -41.76 -8.18 -31.20
CA LEU A 10 -41.94 -8.13 -32.66
C LEU A 10 -41.55 -9.44 -33.37
N TRP A 11 -41.15 -10.50 -32.66
CA TRP A 11 -40.86 -11.81 -33.26
C TRP A 11 -41.95 -12.38 -34.15
N PRO A 12 -43.29 -12.24 -33.86
CA PRO A 12 -44.33 -12.70 -34.74
C PRO A 12 -44.30 -12.06 -36.13
N LEU A 13 -43.73 -10.85 -36.27
CA LEU A 13 -43.57 -10.18 -37.55
C LEU A 13 -42.54 -10.85 -38.50
N THR A 14 -41.76 -11.84 -38.00
CA THR A 14 -40.85 -12.63 -38.86
C THR A 14 -41.59 -13.35 -39.99
N VAL A 15 -42.88 -13.62 -39.82
CA VAL A 15 -43.75 -14.18 -40.88
C VAL A 15 -43.77 -13.23 -42.12
N LEU A 16 -43.66 -11.91 -41.92
CA LEU A 16 -43.67 -10.93 -43.02
C LEU A 16 -42.42 -11.06 -43.95
N VAL A 17 -41.32 -11.67 -43.48
CA VAL A 17 -40.16 -11.98 -44.36
C VAL A 17 -40.55 -12.95 -45.45
N GLY A 18 -41.59 -13.79 -45.25
CA GLY A 18 -42.11 -14.67 -46.27
C GLY A 18 -43.03 -14.00 -47.30
N LEU A 19 -43.44 -12.72 -47.09
CA LEU A 19 -44.36 -12.01 -47.96
C LEU A 19 -43.85 -11.90 -49.39
N PRO A 20 -42.60 -11.52 -49.70
CA PRO A 20 -42.06 -11.51 -51.06
C PRO A 20 -42.16 -12.87 -51.75
N LEU A 21 -41.94 -13.95 -51.01
CA LEU A 21 -42.07 -15.32 -51.51
C LEU A 21 -43.54 -15.68 -51.79
N ALA A 22 -44.43 -15.33 -50.88
CA ALA A 22 -45.85 -15.56 -51.05
C ALA A 22 -46.39 -14.79 -52.30
N VAL A 23 -46.02 -13.50 -52.42
CA VAL A 23 -46.41 -12.71 -53.61
C VAL A 23 -45.86 -13.32 -54.89
N HIS A 24 -44.61 -13.81 -54.88
CA HIS A 24 -44.00 -14.45 -56.03
C HIS A 24 -44.72 -15.76 -56.45
N LEU A 25 -45.18 -16.54 -55.48
CA LEU A 25 -45.89 -17.80 -55.72
C LEU A 25 -47.35 -17.61 -56.14
N PHE A 26 -48.06 -16.61 -55.58
CA PHE A 26 -49.49 -16.41 -55.84
C PHE A 26 -49.78 -15.38 -56.93
N ALA A 27 -48.84 -14.46 -57.25
CA ALA A 27 -49.00 -13.48 -58.32
C ALA A 27 -48.70 -14.11 -59.70
N ARG A 28 -49.50 -15.07 -60.14
CA ARG A 28 -49.47 -15.56 -61.50
C ARG A 28 -50.11 -14.54 -62.44
N ALA A 29 -49.25 -13.93 -63.30
CA ALA A 29 -49.80 -13.12 -64.40
C ALA A 29 -50.64 -13.99 -65.31
N ARG A 30 -51.94 -13.62 -65.48
CA ARG A 30 -52.81 -14.29 -66.43
C ARG A 30 -52.26 -13.89 -67.84
N PRO A 31 -51.81 -14.85 -68.68
CA PRO A 31 -51.33 -14.53 -70.03
C PRO A 31 -52.53 -14.07 -70.87
N GLN A 32 -52.43 -12.95 -71.51
CA GLN A 32 -53.34 -12.58 -72.60
C GLN A 32 -53.11 -13.49 -73.76
N VAL A 33 -54.13 -14.19 -74.20
CA VAL A 33 -54.09 -15.03 -75.41
C VAL A 33 -54.31 -14.13 -76.65
N LEU A 34 -53.28 -14.03 -77.45
CA LEU A 34 -53.31 -13.36 -78.77
C LEU A 34 -53.12 -14.44 -79.81
N ASP A 35 -54.13 -14.52 -80.76
CA ASP A 35 -54.07 -15.43 -81.85
C ASP A 35 -53.07 -14.95 -82.87
N PHE A 36 -52.04 -15.77 -83.14
CA PHE A 36 -50.94 -15.42 -84.06
C PHE A 36 -50.69 -16.54 -85.04
N SER A 37 -50.61 -16.21 -86.32
CA SER A 37 -50.61 -17.15 -87.41
C SER A 37 -49.27 -17.91 -87.68
N SER A 38 -48.17 -17.60 -86.96
CA SER A 38 -46.90 -18.32 -87.10
C SER A 38 -46.20 -18.53 -85.73
N VAL A 39 -46.57 -19.61 -85.02
CA VAL A 39 -46.10 -19.94 -83.67
C VAL A 39 -44.66 -20.46 -83.66
N ALA A 40 -44.14 -21.07 -84.72
CA ALA A 40 -42.83 -21.74 -84.73
C ALA A 40 -41.63 -20.79 -84.58
N PHE A 41 -41.70 -19.55 -85.09
CA PHE A 41 -40.64 -18.57 -84.94
C PHE A 41 -40.56 -17.93 -83.56
N ILE A 42 -41.72 -17.70 -82.96
CA ILE A 42 -41.86 -17.14 -81.66
C ILE A 42 -41.41 -18.15 -80.56
N GLN A 43 -41.69 -19.41 -80.74
CA GLN A 43 -41.23 -20.46 -79.84
C GLN A 43 -39.68 -20.56 -79.72
N ARG A 44 -38.95 -20.31 -80.77
CA ARG A 44 -37.51 -20.31 -80.84
C ARG A 44 -36.92 -19.09 -80.09
N ALA A 45 -37.51 -17.92 -80.30
CA ALA A 45 -37.10 -16.69 -79.62
C ALA A 45 -37.43 -16.72 -78.12
N LEU A 46 -38.61 -17.28 -77.73
CA LEU A 46 -39.00 -17.42 -76.35
C LEU A 46 -38.13 -18.36 -75.50
N ARG A 47 -37.61 -19.46 -76.11
CA ARG A 47 -36.69 -20.38 -75.38
C ARG A 47 -35.35 -19.71 -75.07
N PHE A 48 -34.87 -18.77 -75.86
CA PHE A 48 -33.64 -18.04 -75.55
C PHE A 48 -33.86 -16.97 -74.50
N THR A 49 -34.97 -16.27 -74.56
CA THR A 49 -35.30 -15.18 -73.58
C THR A 49 -35.70 -15.73 -72.18
N GLN A 50 -36.33 -16.89 -72.11
CA GLN A 50 -36.68 -17.53 -70.84
C GLN A 50 -35.44 -18.03 -70.08
N ARG A 51 -34.36 -18.43 -70.75
CA ARG A 51 -33.15 -18.88 -70.10
C ARG A 51 -32.40 -17.78 -69.37
N ILE A 52 -32.56 -16.52 -69.81
CA ILE A 52 -31.90 -15.35 -69.20
C ILE A 52 -32.79 -14.73 -68.07
N ARG A 53 -34.10 -14.81 -68.14
CA ARG A 53 -35.02 -14.19 -67.20
C ARG A 53 -35.14 -14.97 -65.90
N LYS A 54 -35.18 -16.29 -65.90
CA LYS A 54 -35.33 -17.13 -64.69
C LYS A 54 -34.27 -16.87 -63.60
N PRO A 55 -32.96 -16.76 -63.88
CA PRO A 55 -31.99 -16.48 -62.85
C PRO A 55 -32.11 -15.05 -62.27
N LYS A 56 -32.56 -14.06 -63.02
CA LYS A 56 -32.79 -12.69 -62.55
C LYS A 56 -34.01 -12.59 -61.62
N ASP A 57 -35.09 -13.29 -61.91
CA ASP A 57 -36.29 -13.31 -61.06
C ASP A 57 -36.02 -13.94 -59.68
N TRP A 58 -35.19 -14.99 -59.66
CA TRP A 58 -34.70 -15.60 -58.43
C TRP A 58 -33.76 -14.65 -57.65
N LEU A 59 -32.89 -13.90 -58.33
CA LEU A 59 -32.03 -12.92 -57.71
C LEU A 59 -32.85 -11.77 -57.10
N LEU A 60 -33.83 -11.23 -57.80
CA LEU A 60 -34.74 -10.19 -57.28
C LEU A 60 -35.54 -10.71 -56.08
N LEU A 61 -36.04 -11.95 -56.13
CA LEU A 61 -36.73 -12.55 -54.99
C LEU A 61 -35.79 -12.68 -53.78
N ALA A 62 -34.58 -13.15 -53.99
CA ALA A 62 -33.60 -13.26 -52.90
C ALA A 62 -33.24 -11.88 -52.29
N LEU A 63 -33.04 -10.84 -53.11
CA LEU A 63 -32.74 -9.48 -52.64
C LEU A 63 -33.94 -8.88 -51.89
N ARG A 64 -35.18 -9.07 -52.35
CA ARG A 64 -36.39 -8.62 -51.64
C ARG A 64 -36.58 -9.31 -50.30
N THR A 65 -36.35 -10.61 -50.26
CA THR A 65 -36.47 -11.37 -49.02
C THR A 65 -35.35 -10.98 -48.04
N ALA A 66 -34.11 -10.80 -48.52
CA ALA A 66 -33.00 -10.33 -47.70
C ALA A 66 -33.23 -8.90 -47.18
N ALA A 67 -33.72 -7.98 -48.04
CA ALA A 67 -34.06 -6.62 -47.63
C ALA A 67 -35.17 -6.60 -46.56
N ALA A 68 -36.25 -7.38 -46.75
CA ALA A 68 -37.30 -7.52 -45.76
C ALA A 68 -36.78 -8.08 -44.43
N ALA A 69 -35.93 -9.09 -44.46
CA ALA A 69 -35.25 -9.63 -43.26
C ALA A 69 -34.36 -8.59 -42.60
N ALA A 70 -33.59 -7.82 -43.34
CA ALA A 70 -32.73 -6.79 -42.81
C ALA A 70 -33.54 -5.63 -42.16
N VAL A 71 -34.65 -5.23 -42.78
CA VAL A 71 -35.55 -4.22 -42.21
C VAL A 71 -36.23 -4.76 -40.95
N LEU A 72 -36.66 -6.00 -40.90
CA LEU A 72 -37.17 -6.61 -39.67
C LEU A 72 -36.14 -6.65 -38.56
N LEU A 73 -34.90 -7.02 -38.87
CA LEU A 73 -33.81 -7.00 -37.90
C LEU A 73 -33.52 -5.60 -37.36
N LEU A 74 -33.73 -4.53 -38.14
CA LEU A 74 -33.66 -3.15 -37.67
C LEU A 74 -34.73 -2.87 -36.56
N PHE A 75 -35.97 -3.32 -36.79
CA PHE A 75 -37.03 -3.16 -35.80
C PHE A 75 -36.83 -4.03 -34.54
N LEU A 76 -36.26 -5.22 -34.68
CA LEU A 76 -35.92 -6.10 -33.57
C LEU A 76 -34.76 -5.55 -32.71
N ARG A 77 -33.98 -4.60 -33.21
CA ARG A 77 -32.83 -3.95 -32.56
C ARG A 77 -31.90 -4.97 -31.84
N PRO A 78 -31.19 -5.83 -32.58
CA PRO A 78 -30.25 -6.76 -31.97
C PRO A 78 -29.08 -6.01 -31.32
N VAL A 79 -28.74 -6.45 -30.09
CA VAL A 79 -27.57 -5.98 -29.31
C VAL A 79 -26.67 -7.17 -29.03
N LEU A 80 -25.39 -6.99 -29.27
CA LEU A 80 -24.37 -8.00 -29.03
C LEU A 80 -23.71 -7.75 -27.67
N PHE A 81 -23.77 -8.74 -26.78
CA PHE A 81 -23.05 -8.73 -25.53
C PHE A 81 -21.80 -9.58 -25.63
N SER A 82 -20.63 -9.00 -25.29
CA SER A 82 -19.34 -9.67 -25.42
C SER A 82 -19.02 -10.60 -24.24
N HIS A 83 -19.56 -10.33 -23.03
CA HIS A 83 -19.27 -11.06 -21.82
C HIS A 83 -20.52 -11.23 -20.97
N GLY A 84 -20.78 -12.48 -20.52
CA GLY A 84 -21.81 -12.85 -19.55
C GLY A 84 -23.25 -12.62 -20.03
N GLY A 85 -23.92 -13.70 -20.42
CA GLY A 85 -25.32 -13.68 -20.89
C GLY A 85 -26.33 -13.47 -19.75
N GLY A 86 -26.40 -12.27 -19.20
CA GLY A 86 -27.57 -11.83 -18.42
C GLY A 86 -28.68 -11.36 -19.33
N GLY A 87 -29.96 -11.63 -18.99
CA GLY A 87 -31.12 -11.17 -19.77
C GLY A 87 -31.19 -9.63 -19.80
N LEU A 88 -31.67 -9.06 -20.93
CA LEU A 88 -31.90 -7.62 -21.11
C LEU A 88 -32.79 -6.99 -20.02
N PHE A 89 -33.44 -7.79 -19.22
CA PHE A 89 -34.40 -7.39 -18.18
C PHE A 89 -33.91 -7.72 -16.76
N GLU A 90 -32.72 -8.33 -16.62
CA GLU A 90 -32.15 -8.64 -15.33
C GLU A 90 -31.59 -7.38 -14.68
N ARG A 91 -32.02 -7.08 -13.45
CA ARG A 91 -31.52 -5.96 -12.64
C ARG A 91 -30.03 -6.17 -12.37
N ARG A 92 -29.25 -5.14 -12.61
CA ARG A 92 -27.82 -5.13 -12.25
C ARG A 92 -27.63 -4.40 -10.92
N ASN A 93 -26.77 -4.98 -10.09
CA ASN A 93 -26.33 -4.36 -8.85
C ASN A 93 -24.82 -4.16 -8.97
N VAL A 94 -24.39 -2.90 -9.03
CA VAL A 94 -23.01 -2.52 -9.32
C VAL A 94 -22.43 -1.77 -8.14
N VAL A 95 -21.32 -2.26 -7.58
CA VAL A 95 -20.54 -1.53 -6.59
C VAL A 95 -19.27 -1.03 -7.25
N VAL A 96 -19.12 0.29 -7.28
CA VAL A 96 -17.91 0.94 -7.79
C VAL A 96 -16.94 1.16 -6.62
N VAL A 97 -15.82 0.48 -6.63
CA VAL A 97 -14.72 0.69 -5.68
C VAL A 97 -13.78 1.72 -6.27
N LEU A 98 -13.84 2.95 -5.75
CA LEU A 98 -12.98 4.05 -6.14
C LEU A 98 -11.80 4.13 -5.18
N ASP A 99 -10.61 3.94 -5.68
CA ASP A 99 -9.37 4.11 -4.92
C ASP A 99 -9.16 5.59 -4.60
N ALA A 100 -9.10 5.90 -3.32
CA ALA A 100 -8.85 7.24 -2.79
C ALA A 100 -7.55 7.31 -1.98
N SER A 101 -6.66 6.31 -2.15
CA SER A 101 -5.36 6.24 -1.47
C SER A 101 -4.42 7.35 -1.93
N ALA A 102 -3.36 7.52 -1.17
CA ALA A 102 -2.40 8.60 -1.39
C ALA A 102 -1.71 8.54 -2.75
N SER A 103 -1.38 7.34 -3.27
CA SER A 103 -0.76 7.14 -4.59
C SER A 103 -1.57 7.70 -5.75
N MET A 104 -2.90 7.77 -5.60
CA MET A 104 -3.80 8.38 -6.57
C MET A 104 -3.60 9.90 -6.70
N GLY A 105 -2.81 10.51 -5.81
CA GLY A 105 -2.38 11.91 -5.89
C GLY A 105 -1.31 12.18 -6.93
N TRP A 106 -0.65 11.16 -7.48
CA TRP A 106 0.31 11.35 -8.56
C TRP A 106 -0.32 12.08 -9.75
N ALA A 107 0.36 13.13 -10.21
CA ALA A 107 -0.09 13.92 -11.35
C ALA A 107 0.60 13.45 -12.65
N ASP A 108 -0.20 12.94 -13.56
CA ASP A 108 0.25 12.58 -14.91
C ASP A 108 -0.04 13.76 -15.86
N GLY A 109 0.85 14.76 -15.88
CA GLY A 109 0.65 16.03 -16.54
C GLY A 109 -0.25 16.98 -15.73
N SER A 110 -1.43 17.36 -16.27
CA SER A 110 -2.32 18.36 -15.64
C SER A 110 -3.38 17.76 -14.69
N GLN A 111 -3.53 16.45 -14.67
CA GLN A 111 -4.57 15.76 -13.89
C GLN A 111 -3.97 14.71 -12.98
N THR A 112 -4.50 14.61 -11.76
CA THR A 112 -4.14 13.53 -10.85
C THR A 112 -4.84 12.22 -11.25
N ARG A 113 -4.24 11.08 -10.91
CA ARG A 113 -4.88 9.75 -11.10
C ARG A 113 -6.26 9.71 -10.44
N PHE A 114 -6.43 10.37 -9.29
CA PHE A 114 -7.71 10.46 -8.60
C PHE A 114 -8.78 11.21 -9.40
N ALA A 115 -8.42 12.34 -10.02
CA ALA A 115 -9.35 13.08 -10.88
C ALA A 115 -9.80 12.25 -12.08
N VAL A 116 -8.86 11.52 -12.69
CA VAL A 116 -9.17 10.57 -13.76
C VAL A 116 -10.08 9.45 -13.24
N ALA A 117 -9.80 8.87 -12.06
CA ALA A 117 -10.60 7.81 -11.47
C ALA A 117 -12.05 8.25 -11.18
N CYS A 118 -12.25 9.46 -10.69
CA CYS A 118 -13.59 10.02 -10.48
C CYS A 118 -14.37 10.16 -11.81
N ALA A 119 -13.69 10.59 -12.88
CA ALA A 119 -14.29 10.69 -14.20
C ALA A 119 -14.67 9.30 -14.75
N GLU A 120 -13.77 8.32 -14.66
CA GLU A 120 -14.02 6.95 -15.10
C GLU A 120 -15.16 6.28 -14.30
N ALA A 121 -15.20 6.47 -12.97
CA ALA A 121 -16.28 5.99 -12.11
C ALA A 121 -17.62 6.64 -12.49
N SER A 122 -17.64 7.93 -12.81
CA SER A 122 -18.83 8.65 -13.25
C SER A 122 -19.34 8.10 -14.60
N GLU A 123 -18.45 7.77 -15.55
CA GLU A 123 -18.82 7.14 -16.81
C GLU A 123 -19.43 5.74 -16.61
N ILE A 124 -18.91 4.95 -15.67
CA ILE A 124 -19.48 3.64 -15.30
C ILE A 124 -20.90 3.82 -14.77
N LEU A 125 -21.11 4.75 -13.84
CA LEU A 125 -22.44 5.05 -13.28
C LEU A 125 -23.42 5.57 -14.34
N ALA A 126 -22.94 6.38 -15.30
CA ALA A 126 -23.77 6.88 -16.40
C ALA A 126 -24.26 5.76 -17.35
N GLY A 127 -23.61 4.60 -17.36
CA GLY A 127 -24.04 3.42 -18.12
C GLY A 127 -25.19 2.63 -17.48
N LEU A 128 -25.59 2.97 -16.25
CA LEU A 128 -26.64 2.28 -15.53
C LEU A 128 -28.04 2.85 -15.86
N SER A 129 -29.01 1.96 -15.92
CA SER A 129 -30.41 2.32 -16.16
C SER A 129 -31.15 2.63 -14.85
N SER A 130 -32.35 3.20 -14.95
CA SER A 130 -33.20 3.45 -13.78
C SER A 130 -33.69 2.19 -13.01
N ARG A 131 -33.46 1.01 -13.59
CA ARG A 131 -33.77 -0.29 -12.96
C ARG A 131 -32.60 -0.85 -12.19
N ASP A 132 -31.41 -0.44 -12.54
CA ASP A 132 -30.16 -0.89 -11.93
C ASP A 132 -29.97 -0.22 -10.57
N ALA A 133 -29.23 -0.87 -9.69
CA ALA A 133 -28.86 -0.31 -8.42
C ALA A 133 -27.33 -0.23 -8.31
N ALA A 134 -26.85 0.80 -7.64
CA ALA A 134 -25.41 1.00 -7.46
C ALA A 134 -25.08 1.53 -6.07
N ASP A 135 -23.80 1.38 -5.71
CA ASP A 135 -23.16 2.11 -4.63
C ASP A 135 -21.71 2.42 -5.01
N VAL A 136 -21.09 3.33 -4.27
CA VAL A 136 -19.68 3.71 -4.41
C VAL A 136 -19.00 3.47 -3.08
N ILE A 137 -17.86 2.81 -3.11
CA ILE A 137 -16.96 2.65 -1.96
C ILE A 137 -15.73 3.52 -2.21
N LEU A 138 -15.43 4.43 -1.28
CA LEU A 138 -14.16 5.13 -1.24
C LEU A 138 -13.15 4.24 -0.49
N ALA A 139 -12.16 3.73 -1.21
CA ALA A 139 -11.15 2.82 -0.67
C ALA A 139 -9.95 3.61 -0.16
N GLY A 140 -9.74 3.57 1.15
CA GLY A 140 -8.58 4.06 1.89
C GLY A 140 -8.16 3.01 2.91
N ALA A 141 -7.58 3.43 4.03
CA ALA A 141 -7.21 2.53 5.13
C ALA A 141 -8.43 1.84 5.77
N VAL A 142 -9.55 2.56 5.81
CA VAL A 142 -10.86 2.02 6.21
C VAL A 142 -11.85 2.34 5.09
N PRO A 143 -12.20 1.39 4.23
CA PRO A 143 -13.12 1.61 3.13
C PRO A 143 -14.50 2.03 3.61
N GLN A 144 -15.10 3.03 2.95
CA GLN A 144 -16.39 3.60 3.31
C GLN A 144 -17.35 3.55 2.12
N ALA A 145 -18.53 2.96 2.33
CA ALA A 145 -19.61 3.00 1.37
C ALA A 145 -20.32 4.36 1.45
N VAL A 146 -20.68 4.92 0.32
CA VAL A 146 -21.43 6.19 0.24
C VAL A 146 -22.86 6.00 0.72
N LEU A 147 -23.46 4.85 0.41
CA LEU A 147 -24.77 4.47 0.88
C LEU A 147 -24.68 3.28 1.85
N PRO A 148 -25.57 3.17 2.84
CA PRO A 148 -25.60 2.00 3.73
C PRO A 148 -26.01 0.70 2.98
N ASN A 149 -26.71 0.82 1.86
CA ASN A 149 -27.17 -0.26 1.01
C ASN A 149 -27.17 0.17 -0.46
N VAL A 150 -26.99 -0.78 -1.36
CA VAL A 150 -27.03 -0.53 -2.81
C VAL A 150 -28.41 0.04 -3.21
N GLY A 151 -28.39 1.19 -3.88
CA GLY A 151 -29.61 1.96 -4.18
C GLY A 151 -29.73 2.34 -5.66
N CYS A 152 -30.89 2.87 -6.05
CA CYS A 152 -31.17 3.30 -7.44
C CYS A 152 -30.91 4.80 -7.68
N ASN A 153 -30.38 5.53 -6.70
CA ASN A 153 -30.14 6.98 -6.83
C ASN A 153 -28.77 7.28 -7.45
N ILE A 154 -28.62 7.00 -8.73
CA ILE A 154 -27.37 7.19 -9.47
C ILE A 154 -26.92 8.66 -9.47
N ALA A 155 -27.86 9.60 -9.57
CA ALA A 155 -27.56 11.04 -9.58
C ALA A 155 -26.92 11.50 -8.26
N TYR A 156 -27.35 10.96 -7.13
CA TYR A 156 -26.75 11.23 -5.82
C TYR A 156 -25.31 10.70 -5.77
N LEU A 157 -25.07 9.46 -6.22
CA LEU A 157 -23.73 8.87 -6.26
C LEU A 157 -22.77 9.67 -7.14
N GLN A 158 -23.24 10.18 -8.29
CA GLN A 158 -22.43 11.05 -9.15
C GLN A 158 -22.10 12.39 -8.48
N GLU A 159 -23.02 12.94 -7.68
CA GLU A 159 -22.74 14.16 -6.90
C GLU A 159 -21.72 13.89 -5.79
N GLU A 160 -21.82 12.76 -5.08
CA GLU A 160 -20.85 12.36 -4.07
C GLU A 160 -19.46 12.09 -4.67
N LEU A 161 -19.37 11.51 -5.88
CA LEU A 161 -18.12 11.37 -6.61
C LEU A 161 -17.46 12.73 -6.90
N ARG A 162 -18.24 13.77 -7.25
CA ARG A 162 -17.72 15.13 -7.44
C ARG A 162 -17.19 15.75 -6.16
N ARG A 163 -17.73 15.35 -5.01
CA ARG A 163 -17.33 15.83 -3.67
C ARG A 163 -16.21 14.99 -3.07
N ALA A 164 -15.96 13.80 -3.62
CA ALA A 164 -14.95 12.90 -3.13
C ALA A 164 -13.58 13.60 -3.04
N ARG A 165 -12.83 13.29 -2.01
CA ARG A 165 -11.51 13.85 -1.75
C ARG A 165 -10.48 12.75 -1.70
N LEU A 166 -9.33 13.04 -2.26
CA LEU A 166 -8.14 12.25 -2.09
C LEU A 166 -7.77 12.18 -0.60
N THR A 167 -7.39 11.01 -0.12
CA THR A 167 -6.88 10.81 1.23
C THR A 167 -5.35 10.75 1.23
N SER A 168 -4.75 10.84 2.42
CA SER A 168 -3.31 10.55 2.60
C SER A 168 -3.09 9.15 3.16
N GLU A 169 -4.07 8.27 3.03
CA GLU A 169 -4.09 6.92 3.56
C GLU A 169 -3.56 5.91 2.54
N ALA A 170 -3.11 4.75 3.01
CA ALA A 170 -2.87 3.60 2.14
C ALA A 170 -4.20 2.89 1.82
N CYS A 171 -4.28 2.23 0.66
CA CYS A 171 -5.46 1.45 0.27
C CYS A 171 -5.45 0.07 0.95
N ASP A 172 -6.52 -0.28 1.67
CA ASP A 172 -6.83 -1.68 2.01
C ASP A 172 -7.76 -2.30 0.95
N ALA A 173 -7.17 -2.75 -0.15
CA ALA A 173 -7.90 -3.33 -1.27
C ALA A 173 -8.71 -4.58 -0.86
N VAL A 174 -8.20 -5.37 0.10
CA VAL A 174 -8.89 -6.58 0.59
C VAL A 174 -10.13 -6.20 1.37
N ALA A 175 -10.04 -5.23 2.26
CA ALA A 175 -11.19 -4.73 3.02
C ALA A 175 -12.23 -4.09 2.09
N ALA A 176 -11.80 -3.33 1.08
CA ALA A 176 -12.69 -2.71 0.08
C ALA A 176 -13.47 -3.76 -0.72
N LEU A 177 -12.81 -4.81 -1.23
CA LEU A 177 -13.47 -5.90 -1.94
C LEU A 177 -14.42 -6.70 -1.04
N ARG A 178 -14.07 -6.92 0.22
CA ARG A 178 -14.96 -7.58 1.20
C ARG A 178 -16.20 -6.73 1.50
N LEU A 179 -16.04 -5.41 1.60
CA LEU A 179 -17.18 -4.50 1.80
C LEU A 179 -18.09 -4.53 0.58
N ALA A 180 -17.52 -4.44 -0.63
CA ALA A 180 -18.28 -4.52 -1.88
C ALA A 180 -19.06 -5.85 -2.00
N ALA A 181 -18.41 -6.97 -1.67
CA ALA A 181 -19.08 -8.27 -1.68
C ALA A 181 -20.24 -8.34 -0.69
N ARG A 182 -20.08 -7.81 0.52
CA ARG A 182 -21.15 -7.76 1.53
C ARG A 182 -22.35 -6.91 1.08
N LEU A 183 -22.11 -5.76 0.46
CA LEU A 183 -23.19 -4.90 -0.06
C LEU A 183 -24.00 -5.59 -1.16
N LEU A 184 -23.39 -6.54 -1.88
CA LEU A 184 -24.03 -7.29 -2.95
C LEU A 184 -24.66 -8.61 -2.46
N ASP A 185 -24.39 -9.08 -1.25
CA ASP A 185 -24.76 -10.43 -0.81
C ASP A 185 -26.27 -10.66 -0.87
N ASP A 186 -27.06 -9.74 -0.33
CA ASP A 186 -28.52 -9.81 -0.28
C ASP A 186 -29.23 -9.28 -1.54
N GLN A 187 -28.49 -8.89 -2.58
CA GLN A 187 -29.09 -8.34 -3.79
C GLN A 187 -29.49 -9.46 -4.77
N GLU A 188 -30.67 -9.34 -5.36
CA GLU A 188 -31.12 -10.23 -6.44
C GLU A 188 -30.69 -9.71 -7.82
N GLY A 189 -30.38 -10.61 -8.76
CA GLY A 189 -29.95 -10.28 -10.11
C GLY A 189 -28.44 -10.31 -10.28
N ARG A 190 -27.95 -9.67 -11.32
CA ARG A 190 -26.51 -9.68 -11.69
C ARG A 190 -25.71 -8.79 -10.76
N LYS A 191 -24.66 -9.34 -10.17
CA LYS A 191 -23.78 -8.69 -9.20
C LYS A 191 -22.44 -8.37 -9.83
N GLU A 192 -22.04 -7.10 -9.79
CA GLU A 192 -20.80 -6.63 -10.40
C GLU A 192 -20.04 -5.70 -9.45
N ILE A 193 -18.72 -5.88 -9.39
CA ILE A 193 -17.78 -4.95 -8.73
C ILE A 193 -16.93 -4.31 -9.80
N CYS A 194 -16.95 -2.99 -9.90
CA CYS A 194 -16.10 -2.21 -10.77
C CYS A 194 -15.04 -1.51 -9.94
N VAL A 195 -13.77 -1.88 -10.10
CA VAL A 195 -12.64 -1.28 -9.36
C VAL A 195 -11.98 -0.25 -10.27
N VAL A 196 -11.85 0.97 -9.76
CA VAL A 196 -11.13 2.06 -10.44
C VAL A 196 -9.97 2.49 -9.54
N SER A 197 -8.75 2.15 -9.94
CA SER A 197 -7.52 2.32 -9.14
C SER A 197 -6.32 2.46 -10.07
N ASP A 198 -5.19 2.89 -9.55
CA ASP A 198 -3.89 2.77 -10.24
C ASP A 198 -3.30 1.35 -10.13
N PHE A 199 -3.95 0.47 -9.36
CA PHE A 199 -3.51 -0.91 -9.10
C PHE A 199 -2.07 -1.01 -8.63
N GLN A 200 -1.69 -0.17 -7.69
CA GLN A 200 -0.36 -0.15 -7.13
C GLN A 200 0.07 -1.54 -6.63
N SER A 201 1.27 -1.98 -7.03
CA SER A 201 1.78 -3.33 -6.73
C SER A 201 1.83 -3.64 -5.23
N SER A 202 2.14 -2.65 -4.41
CA SER A 202 2.20 -2.78 -2.94
C SER A 202 0.87 -3.19 -2.32
N ASN A 203 -0.25 -2.71 -2.87
CA ASN A 203 -1.59 -2.90 -2.33
C ASN A 203 -2.36 -4.04 -3.00
N TRP A 204 -2.08 -4.33 -4.28
CA TRP A 204 -2.87 -5.26 -5.08
C TRP A 204 -2.16 -6.58 -5.40
N ARG A 205 -0.82 -6.65 -5.32
CA ARG A 205 -0.08 -7.88 -5.63
C ARG A 205 -0.38 -8.98 -4.61
N GLY A 206 -0.67 -10.18 -5.09
CA GLY A 206 -0.91 -11.35 -4.25
C GLY A 206 -2.30 -11.43 -3.62
N ILE A 207 -3.22 -10.51 -3.95
CA ILE A 207 -4.62 -10.64 -3.56
C ILE A 207 -5.21 -11.83 -4.31
N LYS A 208 -5.52 -12.89 -3.57
CA LYS A 208 -6.24 -14.04 -4.13
C LYS A 208 -7.70 -13.67 -4.29
N ARG A 209 -8.32 -14.12 -5.39
CA ARG A 209 -9.75 -13.94 -5.64
C ARG A 209 -10.58 -14.44 -4.45
N SER A 210 -11.08 -13.52 -3.64
CA SER A 210 -11.93 -13.81 -2.47
C SER A 210 -13.39 -13.43 -2.74
N LEU A 211 -13.79 -13.34 -4.01
CA LEU A 211 -15.16 -12.95 -4.35
C LEU A 211 -16.10 -14.15 -4.31
N PRO A 212 -17.33 -13.97 -3.81
CA PRO A 212 -18.37 -15.00 -3.84
C PRO A 212 -18.67 -15.49 -5.26
N PRO A 213 -19.14 -16.73 -5.42
CA PRO A 213 -19.58 -17.23 -6.71
C PRO A 213 -20.70 -16.36 -7.29
N GLY A 214 -20.62 -16.05 -8.59
CA GLY A 214 -21.64 -15.25 -9.27
C GLY A 214 -21.41 -13.73 -9.26
N VAL A 215 -20.38 -13.24 -8.54
CA VAL A 215 -20.00 -11.83 -8.59
C VAL A 215 -18.95 -11.62 -9.69
N GLY A 216 -19.25 -10.77 -10.68
CA GLY A 216 -18.31 -10.33 -11.71
C GLY A 216 -17.41 -9.21 -11.18
N MET A 217 -16.15 -9.16 -11.64
CA MET A 217 -15.25 -8.04 -11.33
C MET A 217 -14.68 -7.45 -12.61
N THR A 218 -14.70 -6.13 -12.70
CA THR A 218 -14.11 -5.35 -13.79
C THR A 218 -13.16 -4.32 -13.20
N CYS A 219 -11.97 -4.19 -13.77
CA CYS A 219 -10.93 -3.27 -13.29
C CYS A 219 -10.62 -2.23 -14.36
N VAL A 220 -10.60 -0.96 -13.97
CA VAL A 220 -10.19 0.18 -14.79
C VAL A 220 -8.94 0.78 -14.17
N SER A 221 -7.81 0.66 -14.86
CA SER A 221 -6.54 1.24 -14.40
C SER A 221 -6.43 2.70 -14.81
N THR A 222 -6.08 3.56 -13.84
CA THR A 222 -5.78 4.98 -14.07
C THR A 222 -4.29 5.26 -14.24
N ALA A 223 -3.43 4.25 -13.99
CA ALA A 223 -2.00 4.40 -14.19
C ALA A 223 -1.66 4.51 -15.69
N ARG A 224 -0.89 5.54 -16.02
CA ARG A 224 -0.42 5.80 -17.39
C ARG A 224 1.09 5.98 -17.38
N GLY A 225 1.81 5.08 -18.04
CA GLY A 225 3.26 5.18 -18.15
C GLY A 225 4.02 4.89 -16.85
N GLU A 226 5.30 5.28 -16.83
CA GLU A 226 6.18 5.17 -15.68
C GLU A 226 6.01 6.39 -14.78
N ALA A 227 6.03 6.17 -13.47
CA ALA A 227 5.93 7.20 -12.46
C ALA A 227 7.20 7.16 -11.57
N PRO A 228 8.31 7.78 -12.03
CA PRO A 228 9.54 7.81 -11.27
C PRO A 228 9.34 8.66 -10.01
N ASN A 229 9.64 8.11 -8.85
CA ASN A 229 9.47 8.77 -7.56
C ASN A 229 10.71 8.59 -6.68
N ALA A 230 10.97 9.55 -5.79
CA ALA A 230 11.96 9.41 -4.73
C ALA A 230 11.40 9.97 -3.42
N ALA A 231 11.33 9.14 -2.40
CA ALA A 231 10.62 9.41 -1.16
C ALA A 231 11.54 9.39 0.06
N LEU A 232 11.21 10.17 1.07
CA LEU A 232 11.73 10.01 2.43
C LEU A 232 11.03 8.81 3.07
N THR A 233 11.76 7.71 3.23
CA THR A 233 11.21 6.47 3.78
C THR A 233 11.36 6.40 5.29
N ARG A 234 12.38 7.07 5.86
CA ARG A 234 12.67 7.00 7.28
C ARG A 234 13.39 8.25 7.79
N ILE A 235 13.05 8.66 9.00
CA ILE A 235 13.80 9.65 9.77
C ILE A 235 13.96 9.14 11.20
N GLU A 236 15.19 9.08 11.68
CA GLU A 236 15.51 8.61 13.01
C GLU A 236 16.51 9.53 13.70
N VAL A 237 16.42 9.56 15.02
CA VAL A 237 17.35 10.27 15.89
C VAL A 237 18.14 9.24 16.69
N ASP A 238 19.45 9.32 16.63
CA ASP A 238 20.35 8.42 17.34
C ASP A 238 21.27 9.21 18.30
N PRO A 239 21.19 8.97 19.62
CA PRO A 239 20.33 7.98 20.28
C PRO A 239 18.84 8.39 20.27
N PRO A 240 17.90 7.45 20.35
CA PRO A 240 16.46 7.72 20.26
C PRO A 240 15.94 8.66 21.36
N ARG A 241 16.62 8.68 22.48
CA ARG A 241 16.36 9.57 23.61
C ARG A 241 17.67 10.28 24.00
N PRO A 242 18.03 11.36 23.28
CA PRO A 242 19.29 12.06 23.52
C PRO A 242 19.24 12.82 24.84
N LEU A 243 20.43 13.08 25.42
CA LEU A 243 20.53 13.91 26.62
C LEU A 243 20.65 15.39 26.23
N GLN A 244 20.17 16.26 27.12
CA GLN A 244 20.42 17.68 26.98
C GLN A 244 21.92 17.98 26.94
N GLY A 245 22.34 18.82 25.98
CA GLY A 245 23.74 19.13 25.72
C GLY A 245 24.47 18.16 24.80
N GLU A 246 23.92 16.96 24.56
CA GLU A 246 24.50 15.94 23.68
C GLU A 246 24.34 16.33 22.21
N GLU A 247 25.21 15.82 21.36
CA GLU A 247 25.10 15.85 19.90
C GLU A 247 24.47 14.52 19.44
N ALA A 248 23.26 14.58 18.91
CA ALA A 248 22.57 13.44 18.33
C ALA A 248 22.71 13.41 16.80
N ALA A 249 22.72 12.23 16.21
CA ALA A 249 22.64 12.06 14.77
C ALA A 249 21.18 11.99 14.32
N VAL A 250 20.79 12.74 13.29
CA VAL A 250 19.51 12.59 12.59
C VAL A 250 19.77 11.91 11.26
N LEU A 251 19.26 10.69 11.12
CA LEU A 251 19.43 9.85 9.95
C LEU A 251 18.19 9.93 9.08
N CYS A 252 18.34 10.37 7.82
CA CYS A 252 17.26 10.46 6.83
C CYS A 252 17.52 9.44 5.72
N GLU A 253 16.66 8.48 5.56
CA GLU A 253 16.70 7.49 4.47
C GLU A 253 15.79 7.95 3.33
N ILE A 254 16.35 7.91 2.12
CA ILE A 254 15.62 8.22 0.88
C ILE A 254 15.66 6.98 0.01
N ALA A 255 14.51 6.56 -0.51
CA ALA A 255 14.40 5.50 -1.51
C ALA A 255 14.13 6.09 -2.90
N ASN A 256 14.71 5.45 -3.90
CA ASN A 256 14.50 5.75 -5.31
C ASN A 256 13.62 4.65 -5.94
N PHE A 257 12.44 5.00 -6.39
CA PHE A 257 11.48 4.12 -7.06
C PHE A 257 11.52 4.30 -8.59
N SER A 258 12.74 4.43 -9.15
CA SER A 258 12.95 4.51 -10.59
C SER A 258 14.15 3.67 -11.04
N ASP A 259 14.27 3.44 -12.32
CA ASP A 259 15.34 2.68 -12.99
C ASP A 259 16.61 3.50 -13.25
N VAL A 260 16.58 4.81 -12.95
CA VAL A 260 17.71 5.71 -13.11
C VAL A 260 18.21 6.22 -11.75
N PRO A 261 19.52 6.46 -11.57
CA PRO A 261 20.02 7.07 -10.35
C PRO A 261 19.48 8.49 -10.19
N GLN A 262 19.04 8.85 -9.00
CA GLN A 262 18.53 10.18 -8.69
C GLN A 262 19.45 10.92 -7.72
N ARG A 263 19.71 12.20 -8.01
CA ARG A 263 20.41 13.11 -7.09
C ARG A 263 19.35 13.94 -6.36
N LYS A 264 19.34 13.86 -5.03
CA LYS A 264 18.37 14.58 -4.20
C LYS A 264 19.09 15.33 -3.08
N THR A 265 18.54 16.49 -2.74
CA THR A 265 18.96 17.29 -1.58
C THR A 265 17.93 17.13 -0.49
N VAL A 266 18.38 16.69 0.69
CA VAL A 266 17.56 16.62 1.91
C VAL A 266 17.78 17.89 2.70
N VAL A 267 16.72 18.54 3.11
CA VAL A 267 16.75 19.67 4.03
C VAL A 267 16.16 19.22 5.36
N LEU A 268 16.99 19.27 6.41
CA LEU A 268 16.57 19.03 7.79
C LEU A 268 16.21 20.36 8.45
N ALA A 269 15.07 20.44 9.08
CA ALA A 269 14.64 21.54 9.93
C ALA A 269 14.40 21.02 11.36
N ALA A 270 15.06 21.61 12.34
CA ALA A 270 14.91 21.32 13.77
C ALA A 270 14.83 22.64 14.52
N ASP A 271 13.67 22.97 15.09
CA ASP A 271 13.37 24.27 15.70
C ASP A 271 13.81 25.46 14.78
N SER A 272 14.86 26.18 15.16
CA SER A 272 15.40 27.31 14.39
C SER A 272 16.59 26.92 13.48
N ALA A 273 17.09 25.70 13.60
CA ALA A 273 18.25 25.24 12.82
C ALA A 273 17.80 24.59 11.50
N ARG A 274 18.54 24.88 10.43
CA ARG A 274 18.39 24.20 9.13
C ARG A 274 19.73 23.69 8.66
N ALA A 275 19.73 22.45 8.15
CA ALA A 275 20.89 21.84 7.53
C ALA A 275 20.46 21.20 6.20
N SER A 276 21.37 21.10 5.25
CA SER A 276 21.12 20.43 3.98
C SER A 276 22.24 19.46 3.66
N GLY A 277 21.88 18.33 3.05
CA GLY A 277 22.82 17.31 2.60
C GLY A 277 22.37 16.75 1.25
N GLU A 278 23.32 16.50 0.37
CA GLU A 278 23.06 15.95 -0.97
C GLU A 278 23.51 14.49 -1.03
N THR A 279 22.74 13.68 -1.73
CA THR A 279 23.09 12.28 -1.98
C THR A 279 22.64 11.81 -3.36
N VAL A 280 23.29 10.77 -3.86
CA VAL A 280 22.90 10.07 -5.08
C VAL A 280 22.34 8.70 -4.68
N ILE A 281 21.09 8.45 -5.08
CA ILE A 281 20.37 7.24 -4.73
C ILE A 281 20.40 6.31 -5.94
N PRO A 282 20.92 5.08 -5.80
CA PRO A 282 20.97 4.12 -6.90
C PRO A 282 19.55 3.73 -7.36
N PRO A 283 19.40 3.23 -8.60
CA PRO A 283 18.12 2.71 -9.10
C PRO A 283 17.56 1.64 -8.17
N TRP A 284 16.29 1.75 -7.82
CA TRP A 284 15.58 0.81 -6.94
C TRP A 284 16.27 0.57 -5.59
N GLY A 285 17.06 1.55 -5.16
CA GLY A 285 17.84 1.48 -3.93
C GLY A 285 17.50 2.60 -2.96
N CYS A 286 18.24 2.63 -1.87
CA CYS A 286 18.14 3.68 -0.86
C CYS A 286 19.50 4.28 -0.54
N ALA A 287 19.48 5.51 -0.01
CA ALA A 287 20.64 6.19 0.52
C ALA A 287 20.27 6.89 1.84
N THR A 288 21.26 7.03 2.73
CA THR A 288 21.09 7.70 4.02
C THR A 288 21.91 8.96 4.08
N VAL A 289 21.29 10.06 4.51
CA VAL A 289 21.97 11.31 4.85
C VAL A 289 21.93 11.49 6.36
N ALA A 290 23.07 11.74 6.97
CA ALA A 290 23.21 11.94 8.41
C ALA A 290 23.48 13.41 8.72
N PHE A 291 22.76 13.97 9.67
CA PHE A 291 22.92 15.32 10.19
C PHE A 291 23.28 15.26 11.68
N LYS A 292 24.07 16.22 12.13
CA LYS A 292 24.37 16.40 13.56
C LYS A 292 23.45 17.47 14.14
N GLN A 293 22.77 17.13 15.21
CA GLN A 293 21.86 18.01 15.92
C GLN A 293 22.24 18.11 17.39
N ARG A 294 22.60 19.31 17.84
CA ARG A 294 22.84 19.57 19.27
C ARG A 294 21.51 19.74 20.00
N ILE A 295 21.36 19.04 21.10
CA ILE A 295 20.14 19.05 21.92
C ILE A 295 20.23 20.21 22.92
N ALA A 296 19.54 21.30 22.66
CA ALA A 296 19.64 22.51 23.46
C ALA A 296 18.85 22.43 24.78
N SER A 297 17.71 21.74 24.80
CA SER A 297 16.85 21.61 25.99
C SER A 297 16.33 20.20 26.17
N ALA A 298 15.83 19.89 27.36
CA ALA A 298 15.14 18.63 27.64
C ALA A 298 13.66 18.63 27.24
N GLU A 299 13.15 19.74 26.66
CA GLU A 299 11.76 19.81 26.20
C GLU A 299 11.58 19.01 24.91
N PRO A 300 10.45 18.29 24.74
CA PRO A 300 10.14 17.59 23.50
C PRO A 300 10.06 18.53 22.30
N PHE A 301 10.75 18.18 21.21
CA PHE A 301 10.72 18.92 19.97
C PHE A 301 10.53 17.97 18.76
N THR A 302 10.39 18.52 17.58
CA THR A 302 10.24 17.74 16.36
C THR A 302 11.29 18.13 15.34
N VAL A 303 11.79 17.13 14.61
CA VAL A 303 12.62 17.33 13.45
C VAL A 303 11.83 16.99 12.20
N ALA A 304 12.03 17.76 11.13
CA ALA A 304 11.39 17.56 9.84
C ALA A 304 12.45 17.45 8.75
N ALA A 305 12.40 16.40 7.97
CA ALA A 305 13.15 16.29 6.74
C ALA A 305 12.25 16.59 5.54
N SER A 306 12.80 17.23 4.52
CA SER A 306 12.09 17.49 3.26
C SER A 306 13.00 17.30 2.05
N LEU A 307 12.41 16.82 0.95
CA LEU A 307 13.00 16.78 -0.39
C LEU A 307 12.45 17.96 -1.22
N ALA A 308 13.08 18.20 -2.36
CA ALA A 308 12.49 19.03 -3.40
C ALA A 308 11.32 18.29 -4.05
N ASP A 309 10.24 19.01 -4.35
CA ASP A 309 9.04 18.47 -4.99
C ASP A 309 9.37 17.79 -6.33
N ASP A 310 8.90 16.57 -6.51
CA ASP A 310 9.08 15.76 -7.72
C ASP A 310 7.76 15.36 -8.41
N GLY A 311 6.67 16.03 -8.08
CA GLY A 311 5.31 15.76 -8.61
C GLY A 311 4.46 14.88 -7.69
N PHE A 312 5.03 14.36 -6.59
CA PHE A 312 4.30 13.64 -5.54
C PHE A 312 4.65 14.17 -4.14
N PRO A 313 4.18 15.37 -3.79
CA PRO A 313 4.61 16.08 -2.59
C PRO A 313 4.21 15.40 -1.27
N GLY A 314 3.41 14.34 -1.30
CA GLY A 314 2.93 13.62 -0.12
C GLY A 314 4.05 12.95 0.66
N ASP A 315 5.04 12.38 0.00
CA ASP A 315 6.16 11.63 0.59
C ASP A 315 7.49 12.40 0.61
N ASP A 316 7.49 13.66 0.15
CA ASP A 316 8.63 14.56 0.21
C ASP A 316 8.92 15.10 1.63
N ARG A 317 8.06 14.84 2.60
CA ARG A 317 8.22 15.31 3.98
C ARG A 317 8.02 14.19 4.99
N ARG A 318 8.91 14.17 5.99
CA ARG A 318 8.83 13.22 7.09
C ARG A 318 9.26 13.86 8.39
N TRP A 319 8.64 13.45 9.50
CA TRP A 319 8.88 14.01 10.82
C TRP A 319 9.31 12.94 11.80
N ALA A 320 10.13 13.34 12.79
CA ALA A 320 10.38 12.55 13.98
C ALA A 320 10.14 13.42 15.23
N SER A 321 9.51 12.82 16.24
CA SER A 321 9.41 13.40 17.58
C SER A 321 10.64 13.02 18.37
N VAL A 322 11.25 13.99 19.03
CA VAL A 322 12.41 13.82 19.89
C VAL A 322 11.99 14.16 21.30
N GLU A 323 12.19 13.21 22.22
CA GLU A 323 11.94 13.38 23.65
C GLU A 323 13.27 13.34 24.40
N PRO A 324 13.99 14.48 24.51
CA PRO A 324 15.26 14.50 25.23
C PRO A 324 15.08 14.19 26.70
N ALA A 325 16.16 13.77 27.34
CA ALA A 325 16.20 13.56 28.77
C ALA A 325 17.24 14.47 29.42
N GLU A 326 16.99 14.91 30.65
CA GLU A 326 18.00 15.60 31.44
C GLU A 326 19.08 14.64 31.93
N VAL A 327 18.66 13.42 32.30
CA VAL A 327 19.51 12.38 32.84
C VAL A 327 19.14 11.02 32.26
N LEU A 328 20.15 10.16 32.13
CA LEU A 328 19.97 8.77 31.74
C LEU A 328 19.47 7.94 32.95
N ARG A 329 18.32 7.34 32.86
CA ARG A 329 17.80 6.43 33.87
C ARG A 329 18.39 5.03 33.68
N VAL A 330 19.16 4.55 34.63
CA VAL A 330 19.81 3.25 34.60
C VAL A 330 19.16 2.33 35.65
N ALA A 331 18.34 1.41 35.18
CA ALA A 331 17.72 0.40 36.06
C ALA A 331 18.78 -0.66 36.43
N VAL A 332 19.06 -0.86 37.73
CA VAL A 332 20.10 -1.78 38.17
C VAL A 332 19.49 -2.86 39.08
N ARG A 333 19.73 -4.13 38.74
CA ARG A 333 19.30 -5.28 39.54
C ARG A 333 20.48 -6.22 39.83
N GLY A 334 20.71 -6.50 41.12
CA GLY A 334 21.63 -7.52 41.58
C GLY A 334 20.90 -8.82 41.93
N PHE A 335 21.52 -9.96 41.70
CA PHE A 335 21.02 -11.28 42.01
C PHE A 335 22.04 -12.02 42.88
N GLY A 336 21.67 -12.37 44.11
CA GLY A 336 22.53 -13.08 45.04
C GLY A 336 23.90 -12.43 45.22
N LYS A 337 25.00 -13.11 44.87
CA LYS A 337 26.35 -12.56 44.96
C LYS A 337 26.59 -11.35 44.00
N GLY A 338 25.75 -11.13 43.02
CA GLY A 338 25.79 -9.97 42.13
C GLY A 338 25.35 -8.66 42.75
N GLU A 339 24.75 -8.67 43.95
CA GLU A 339 24.30 -7.45 44.63
C GLU A 339 25.48 -6.50 44.97
N ALA A 340 26.63 -7.04 45.33
CA ALA A 340 27.84 -6.23 45.56
C ALA A 340 28.29 -5.51 44.27
N SER A 341 28.27 -6.19 43.14
CA SER A 341 28.60 -5.60 41.81
C SER A 341 27.57 -4.56 41.38
N ALA A 342 26.27 -4.82 41.64
CA ALA A 342 25.21 -3.84 41.39
C ALA A 342 25.42 -2.56 42.21
N ALA A 343 25.83 -2.66 43.45
CA ALA A 343 26.14 -1.49 44.28
C ALA A 343 27.33 -0.68 43.76
N VAL A 344 28.33 -1.32 43.13
CA VAL A 344 29.44 -0.63 42.50
C VAL A 344 28.96 0.11 41.26
N TRP A 345 28.16 -0.52 40.41
CA TRP A 345 27.57 0.13 39.25
C TRP A 345 26.70 1.34 39.62
N ILE A 346 25.89 1.21 40.67
CA ILE A 346 25.07 2.32 41.19
C ILE A 346 25.97 3.52 41.55
N ARG A 347 27.05 3.30 42.35
CA ARG A 347 27.97 4.37 42.70
C ARG A 347 28.67 4.99 41.50
N ALA A 348 29.10 4.16 40.54
CA ALA A 348 29.73 4.64 39.29
C ALA A 348 28.77 5.48 38.44
N CYS A 349 27.51 5.07 38.30
CA CYS A 349 26.49 5.86 37.63
C CYS A 349 26.22 7.20 38.33
N GLN A 350 26.16 7.22 39.67
CA GLN A 350 26.05 8.47 40.43
C GLN A 350 27.23 9.42 40.19
N ALA A 351 28.45 8.87 40.05
CA ALA A 351 29.64 9.65 39.77
C ALA A 351 29.68 10.27 38.39
N LEU A 352 28.96 9.70 37.39
CA LEU A 352 28.83 10.26 36.03
C LEU A 352 28.01 11.56 36.00
N GLY A 353 27.15 11.83 36.96
CA GLY A 353 26.34 13.05 37.05
C GLY A 353 25.18 13.12 36.06
N TRP A 354 25.33 12.58 34.85
CA TRP A 354 24.28 12.49 33.81
C TRP A 354 23.55 11.15 33.77
N ALA A 355 23.96 10.18 34.62
CA ALA A 355 23.31 8.88 34.78
C ALA A 355 22.66 8.78 36.15
N ARG A 356 21.36 8.50 36.23
CA ARG A 356 20.59 8.30 37.47
C ARG A 356 20.31 6.82 37.64
N PRO A 357 20.98 6.15 38.58
CA PRO A 357 20.72 4.75 38.86
C PRO A 357 19.42 4.58 39.63
N GLU A 358 18.61 3.59 39.21
CA GLU A 358 17.36 3.18 39.84
C GLU A 358 17.48 1.70 40.30
N PRO A 359 17.73 1.44 41.59
CA PRO A 359 17.78 0.07 42.09
C PRO A 359 16.43 -0.62 41.93
N LEU A 360 16.39 -1.80 41.29
CA LEU A 360 15.19 -2.60 41.12
C LEU A 360 15.04 -3.62 42.21
N SER A 361 13.89 -3.62 42.91
CA SER A 361 13.53 -4.71 43.84
C SER A 361 13.18 -6.00 43.10
N PRO A 362 13.21 -7.17 43.73
CA PRO A 362 12.76 -8.43 43.15
C PRO A 362 11.33 -8.34 42.59
N GLU A 363 10.43 -7.71 43.31
CA GLU A 363 9.02 -7.56 42.99
C GLU A 363 8.85 -6.62 41.75
N ALA A 364 9.58 -5.51 41.74
CA ALA A 364 9.59 -4.58 40.60
C ALA A 364 10.15 -5.25 39.34
N PHE A 365 11.18 -6.10 39.48
CA PHE A 365 11.72 -6.85 38.34
C PHE A 365 10.74 -7.91 37.83
N SER A 366 10.00 -8.62 38.71
CA SER A 366 9.11 -9.72 38.32
C SER A 366 7.70 -9.25 37.90
N GLY A 367 7.15 -8.22 38.53
CA GLY A 367 5.74 -7.84 38.38
C GLY A 367 5.44 -6.42 37.86
N GLY A 368 6.39 -5.46 38.01
CA GLY A 368 6.19 -4.07 37.67
C GLY A 368 6.48 -3.72 36.20
N GLU A 369 6.09 -2.53 35.75
CA GLU A 369 6.57 -1.97 34.51
C GLU A 369 8.03 -1.54 34.67
N LEU A 370 8.96 -2.12 33.89
CA LEU A 370 10.35 -1.72 33.93
C LEU A 370 10.52 -0.40 33.21
N SER A 371 10.77 0.67 33.93
CA SER A 371 11.17 1.97 33.43
C SER A 371 12.70 2.09 33.50
N GLY A 372 13.31 2.61 32.46
CA GLY A 372 14.75 2.81 32.41
C GLY A 372 15.23 2.89 30.97
N ASP A 373 16.26 3.68 30.74
CA ASP A 373 16.85 3.85 29.41
C ASP A 373 17.91 2.77 29.16
N VAL A 374 18.49 2.18 30.23
CA VAL A 374 19.40 1.04 30.22
C VAL A 374 19.07 0.11 31.39
N LEU A 375 19.20 -1.19 31.19
CA LEU A 375 19.03 -2.22 32.24
C LEU A 375 20.37 -2.90 32.51
N MET A 376 20.81 -2.88 33.80
CA MET A 376 22.02 -3.56 34.27
C MET A 376 21.67 -4.71 35.17
N LEU A 377 22.03 -5.94 34.79
CA LEU A 377 21.73 -7.19 35.50
C LEU A 377 23.04 -7.81 36.03
N ALA A 378 23.28 -7.67 37.33
CA ALA A 378 24.47 -8.22 37.97
C ALA A 378 24.16 -9.59 38.59
N GLY A 379 24.87 -10.65 38.18
CA GLY A 379 24.67 -11.99 38.64
C GLY A 379 23.39 -12.69 38.14
N TRP A 380 22.85 -12.24 37.03
CA TRP A 380 21.62 -12.80 36.44
C TRP A 380 21.87 -14.19 35.84
N ASP A 381 21.04 -15.14 36.22
CA ASP A 381 21.10 -16.56 35.87
C ASP A 381 20.16 -16.98 34.72
N GLY A 382 19.52 -16.03 34.06
CA GLY A 382 18.52 -16.31 33.03
C GLY A 382 17.10 -16.47 33.56
N SER A 383 16.81 -16.08 34.82
CA SER A 383 15.45 -16.00 35.33
C SER A 383 14.63 -14.94 34.62
N GLU A 384 13.29 -15.10 34.54
CA GLU A 384 12.37 -14.19 33.85
C GLU A 384 12.76 -13.92 32.37
N PRO A 385 13.05 -14.98 31.57
CA PRO A 385 13.66 -14.82 30.25
C PRO A 385 12.79 -14.03 29.28
N LYS A 386 11.45 -14.21 29.33
CA LYS A 386 10.50 -13.50 28.45
C LYS A 386 10.54 -12.00 28.65
N ARG A 387 10.78 -11.57 29.89
CA ARG A 387 10.79 -10.16 30.25
C ARG A 387 12.04 -9.45 29.76
N VAL A 388 13.21 -10.01 30.01
CA VAL A 388 14.48 -9.46 29.52
C VAL A 388 14.49 -9.43 28.00
N ARG A 389 13.99 -10.48 27.37
CA ARG A 389 13.82 -10.52 25.92
C ARG A 389 12.89 -9.42 25.40
N GLY A 390 11.73 -9.24 26.01
CA GLY A 390 10.79 -8.18 25.63
C GLY A 390 11.39 -6.77 25.76
N LEU A 391 12.30 -6.54 26.72
CA LEU A 391 13.06 -5.29 26.83
C LEU A 391 14.06 -5.13 25.69
N LEU A 392 14.86 -6.16 25.40
CA LEU A 392 15.78 -6.17 24.27
C LEU A 392 15.05 -5.93 22.94
N GLU A 393 13.92 -6.57 22.73
CA GLU A 393 13.08 -6.39 21.54
C GLU A 393 12.51 -4.97 21.42
N ARG A 394 12.26 -4.28 22.54
CA ARG A 394 11.85 -2.87 22.58
C ARG A 394 13.02 -1.89 22.43
N GLY A 395 14.28 -2.35 22.44
CA GLY A 395 15.46 -1.54 22.27
C GLY A 395 16.12 -1.05 23.56
N VAL A 396 15.66 -1.53 24.67
CA VAL A 396 16.32 -1.22 25.93
C VAL A 396 17.66 -1.94 25.97
N PRO A 397 18.80 -1.22 26.02
CA PRO A 397 20.12 -1.81 26.19
C PRO A 397 20.20 -2.59 27.48
N VAL A 398 20.84 -3.76 27.41
CA VAL A 398 21.08 -4.60 28.58
C VAL A 398 22.57 -4.81 28.80
N VAL A 399 23.04 -4.54 30.01
CA VAL A 399 24.36 -4.95 30.49
C VAL A 399 24.19 -6.18 31.35
N TRP A 400 24.77 -7.28 30.93
CA TRP A 400 24.64 -8.54 31.63
C TRP A 400 25.97 -8.99 32.20
N TYR A 401 26.04 -9.13 33.55
CA TYR A 401 27.12 -9.80 34.27
C TYR A 401 26.59 -11.15 34.76
N PRO A 402 27.08 -12.29 34.25
CA PRO A 402 26.61 -13.62 34.63
C PRO A 402 27.00 -14.01 36.07
N SER A 403 26.25 -14.93 36.66
CA SER A 403 26.61 -15.57 37.96
C SER A 403 27.34 -16.90 37.73
N GLU A 404 27.97 -17.38 38.82
CA GLU A 404 28.50 -18.75 38.88
C GLU A 404 27.36 -19.76 38.66
N GLY A 405 27.60 -20.77 37.84
CA GLY A 405 26.62 -21.80 37.52
C GLY A 405 25.56 -21.37 36.50
N THR A 406 25.63 -20.16 35.95
CA THR A 406 24.70 -19.72 34.90
C THR A 406 24.80 -20.67 33.71
N PRO A 407 23.65 -21.23 33.22
CA PRO A 407 23.63 -22.07 32.05
C PRO A 407 23.74 -21.20 30.80
N LEU A 408 24.96 -21.08 30.28
CA LEU A 408 25.30 -20.15 29.18
C LEU A 408 24.46 -20.39 27.91
N ALA A 409 24.18 -21.67 27.59
CA ALA A 409 23.36 -22.03 26.45
C ALA A 409 21.90 -21.53 26.59
N ARG A 410 21.35 -21.64 27.80
CA ARG A 410 19.98 -21.17 28.10
C ARG A 410 19.88 -19.65 27.97
N VAL A 411 20.84 -18.92 28.53
CA VAL A 411 20.86 -17.47 28.50
C VAL A 411 21.10 -16.97 27.07
N ALA A 412 22.06 -17.58 26.35
CA ALA A 412 22.28 -17.26 24.95
C ALA A 412 21.03 -17.52 24.09
N GLY A 413 20.29 -18.59 24.33
CA GLY A 413 19.03 -18.91 23.68
C GLY A 413 17.94 -17.84 23.92
N VAL A 414 17.88 -17.27 25.13
CA VAL A 414 16.99 -16.14 25.46
C VAL A 414 17.38 -14.89 24.67
N LEU A 415 18.66 -14.65 24.54
CA LEU A 415 19.21 -13.42 23.97
C LEU A 415 19.31 -13.47 22.43
N THR A 416 19.35 -14.66 21.80
CA THR A 416 19.60 -14.84 20.35
C THR A 416 18.43 -15.45 19.55
N ASN A 417 17.23 -15.54 20.13
CA ASN A 417 16.07 -16.10 19.44
C ASN A 417 16.16 -17.60 19.07
N GLY A 418 16.85 -18.40 19.91
CA GLY A 418 16.88 -19.86 19.77
C GLY A 418 17.98 -20.42 18.85
N ALA A 419 18.81 -19.58 18.24
CA ALA A 419 19.96 -20.04 17.46
C ALA A 419 21.16 -20.39 18.36
N VAL A 420 21.02 -21.41 19.20
CA VAL A 420 22.15 -21.93 19.98
C VAL A 420 22.57 -23.27 19.39
N ALA A 421 23.87 -23.43 19.11
CA ALA A 421 24.43 -24.69 18.67
C ALA A 421 24.15 -25.79 19.71
N ASN A 422 23.60 -26.92 19.26
CA ASN A 422 23.43 -28.14 20.06
C ASN A 422 24.79 -28.56 20.66
N GLY A 423 24.96 -28.34 21.95
CA GLY A 423 26.16 -28.75 22.68
C GLY A 423 25.87 -28.93 24.17
N ALA A 424 26.69 -29.68 24.85
CA ALA A 424 26.57 -29.92 26.29
C ALA A 424 26.37 -28.61 27.05
N GLU A 425 25.46 -28.60 28.02
CA GLU A 425 25.14 -27.43 28.84
C GLU A 425 26.40 -27.03 29.65
N MET A 426 27.05 -25.97 29.20
CA MET A 426 28.20 -25.40 29.92
C MET A 426 27.70 -24.37 30.91
N LYS A 427 28.10 -24.53 32.15
CA LYS A 427 27.82 -23.55 33.21
C LYS A 427 29.01 -22.64 33.39
N ALA A 428 28.76 -21.36 33.64
CA ALA A 428 29.78 -20.42 34.01
C ALA A 428 30.49 -20.88 35.28
N ALA A 429 31.79 -21.04 35.23
CA ALA A 429 32.63 -21.46 36.36
C ALA A 429 33.70 -20.44 36.67
N TRP A 430 34.09 -20.30 37.93
CA TRP A 430 35.16 -19.43 38.33
C TRP A 430 36.51 -20.01 37.99
N GLU A 431 37.33 -19.17 37.38
CA GLU A 431 38.78 -19.39 37.19
C GLU A 431 39.55 -18.44 38.10
N THR A 432 40.57 -18.94 38.81
CA THR A 432 41.39 -18.17 39.72
C THR A 432 42.86 -18.28 39.30
N ILE A 433 43.55 -17.15 39.18
CA ILE A 433 45.00 -17.08 39.01
C ILE A 433 45.58 -16.20 40.09
N PRO A 434 46.54 -16.70 40.89
CA PRO A 434 47.14 -15.91 42.00
C PRO A 434 47.79 -14.62 41.59
N GLU A 435 48.42 -14.61 40.39
CA GLU A 435 49.07 -13.42 39.82
C GLU A 435 48.09 -12.44 39.19
N GLY A 436 46.81 -12.84 39.02
CA GLY A 436 45.73 -12.09 38.40
C GLY A 436 45.80 -12.06 36.90
N PHE A 437 44.62 -11.89 36.30
CA PHE A 437 44.46 -11.70 34.84
C PHE A 437 44.62 -10.22 34.47
N GLY A 438 45.47 -9.91 33.50
CA GLY A 438 45.56 -8.60 32.90
C GLY A 438 44.48 -8.39 31.86
N LEU A 439 44.04 -7.16 31.72
CA LEU A 439 43.06 -6.73 30.71
C LEU A 439 43.78 -6.02 29.55
N ARG A 440 43.24 -6.16 28.35
CA ARG A 440 43.71 -5.43 27.18
C ARG A 440 42.54 -4.97 26.31
N VAL A 441 42.65 -3.83 25.68
CA VAL A 441 41.72 -3.37 24.67
C VAL A 441 41.91 -4.21 23.42
N SER A 442 40.85 -4.85 22.91
CA SER A 442 40.89 -5.70 21.71
C SER A 442 40.53 -4.92 20.45
N MET A 443 39.79 -3.84 20.58
CA MET A 443 39.30 -2.99 19.49
C MET A 443 39.61 -1.51 19.79
N PRO A 444 40.85 -1.05 19.69
CA PRO A 444 41.25 0.32 20.05
C PRO A 444 40.57 1.40 19.18
N GLU A 445 40.18 1.06 17.95
CA GLU A 445 39.46 1.96 17.03
C GLU A 445 37.96 2.13 17.38
N HIS A 446 37.45 1.34 18.31
CA HIS A 446 36.02 1.41 18.69
C HIS A 446 35.71 2.76 19.38
N PRO A 447 34.55 3.40 19.10
CA PRO A 447 34.16 4.70 19.67
C PRO A 447 34.32 4.80 21.18
N VAL A 448 34.02 3.75 21.94
CA VAL A 448 34.21 3.65 23.41
C VAL A 448 35.61 4.01 23.86
N PHE A 449 36.63 3.72 23.06
CA PHE A 449 38.04 3.94 23.44
C PHE A 449 38.63 5.20 22.86
N ARG A 450 37.86 6.02 22.13
CA ARG A 450 38.37 7.21 21.46
C ARG A 450 38.98 8.23 22.44
N ALA A 451 38.28 8.51 23.54
CA ALA A 451 38.78 9.43 24.57
C ALA A 451 39.99 8.86 25.32
N PHE A 452 40.03 7.54 25.53
CA PHE A 452 41.20 6.84 26.08
C PHE A 452 42.40 6.90 25.13
N ALA A 453 42.21 6.68 23.85
CA ALA A 453 43.27 6.79 22.83
C ALA A 453 43.79 8.23 22.68
N ALA A 454 42.96 9.23 22.92
CA ALA A 454 43.34 10.64 22.95
C ALA A 454 44.11 11.02 24.24
N GLY A 455 44.20 10.12 25.22
CA GLY A 455 44.91 10.35 26.49
C GLY A 455 44.08 11.09 27.54
N GLU A 456 42.77 11.25 27.34
CA GLU A 456 41.90 11.99 28.27
C GLU A 456 41.69 11.22 29.61
N TYR A 457 41.61 9.86 29.55
CA TYR A 457 41.25 9.05 30.70
C TYR A 457 42.29 8.00 31.13
N GLY A 458 43.42 7.89 30.46
CA GLY A 458 44.43 6.87 30.79
C GLY A 458 44.17 5.51 30.14
N ASP A 459 44.72 4.41 30.71
CA ASP A 459 44.61 3.06 30.16
C ASP A 459 43.37 2.33 30.72
N PRO A 460 42.34 2.05 29.91
CA PRO A 460 41.12 1.35 30.38
C PRO A 460 41.39 -0.11 30.79
N GLY A 461 42.52 -0.70 30.41
CA GLY A 461 42.98 -2.02 30.82
C GLY A 461 43.66 -2.07 32.17
N ARG A 462 43.82 -0.91 32.85
CA ARG A 462 44.45 -0.82 34.14
C ARG A 462 43.71 -1.58 35.23
N GLY A 463 44.41 -2.28 36.07
CA GLY A 463 43.86 -3.11 37.13
C GLY A 463 44.14 -4.61 36.88
N ARG A 464 43.87 -5.41 37.91
CA ARG A 464 44.05 -6.87 37.87
C ARG A 464 42.80 -7.55 38.34
N VAL A 465 42.49 -8.70 37.73
CA VAL A 465 41.35 -9.54 38.06
C VAL A 465 41.86 -10.88 38.60
N LEU A 466 41.66 -11.16 39.89
CA LEU A 466 42.13 -12.39 40.55
C LEU A 466 41.22 -13.59 40.22
N ARG A 467 39.94 -13.39 40.02
CA ARG A 467 38.99 -14.40 39.61
C ARG A 467 38.06 -13.84 38.53
N ARG A 468 37.74 -14.65 37.55
CA ARG A 468 36.80 -14.32 36.48
C ARG A 468 35.93 -15.53 36.19
N LEU A 469 34.84 -15.32 35.46
CA LEU A 469 34.05 -16.42 34.91
C LEU A 469 34.61 -16.92 33.61
N SER A 470 34.69 -18.24 33.42
CA SER A 470 35.02 -18.87 32.17
C SER A 470 33.84 -18.68 31.18
N LEU A 471 34.02 -17.75 30.24
CA LEU A 471 33.01 -17.42 29.20
C LEU A 471 33.64 -17.58 27.82
N PRO A 472 33.60 -18.77 27.22
CA PRO A 472 34.14 -18.97 25.88
C PRO A 472 33.31 -18.19 24.86
N ALA A 473 33.96 -17.41 24.00
CA ALA A 473 33.31 -16.55 23.01
C ALA A 473 32.34 -17.30 22.09
N VAL A 474 32.62 -18.56 21.79
CA VAL A 474 31.76 -19.44 20.96
C VAL A 474 30.37 -19.70 21.58
N ARG A 475 30.19 -19.45 22.86
CA ARG A 475 28.94 -19.62 23.60
C ARG A 475 28.19 -18.32 23.86
N LEU A 476 28.80 -17.19 23.50
CA LEU A 476 28.15 -15.88 23.58
C LEU A 476 27.36 -15.60 22.29
N PRO A 477 26.37 -14.71 22.34
CA PRO A 477 25.71 -14.22 21.15
C PRO A 477 26.73 -13.64 20.15
N PRO A 478 26.48 -13.63 18.84
CA PRO A 478 27.40 -13.05 17.86
C PRO A 478 27.78 -11.62 18.22
N GLY A 479 29.06 -11.32 18.28
CA GLY A 479 29.56 -10.02 18.76
C GLY A 479 31.06 -9.90 18.68
N ASP A 480 31.56 -8.83 19.28
CA ASP A 480 32.97 -8.49 19.32
C ASP A 480 33.47 -8.31 20.75
N ALA A 481 34.68 -8.75 21.01
CA ALA A 481 35.36 -8.45 22.26
C ALA A 481 35.90 -7.02 22.22
N LEU A 482 35.29 -6.09 22.96
CA LEU A 482 35.81 -4.75 23.16
C LEU A 482 37.10 -4.80 23.98
N MET A 483 37.04 -5.59 25.05
CA MET A 483 38.20 -5.89 25.92
C MET A 483 38.30 -7.39 26.17
N ALA A 484 39.48 -7.90 26.28
CA ALA A 484 39.78 -9.29 26.59
C ALA A 484 40.85 -9.43 27.66
N TYR A 485 40.85 -10.57 28.31
CA TYR A 485 41.95 -11.00 29.13
C TYR A 485 43.16 -11.40 28.28
N ALA A 486 44.33 -11.50 28.89
CA ALA A 486 45.57 -11.81 28.18
C ALA A 486 45.55 -13.13 27.39
N ASP A 487 44.74 -14.10 27.80
CA ASP A 487 44.50 -15.39 27.15
C ASP A 487 43.44 -15.35 26.04
N GLY A 488 42.82 -14.21 25.76
CA GLY A 488 41.80 -14.01 24.75
C GLY A 488 40.34 -14.25 25.23
N THR A 489 40.12 -14.62 26.48
CA THR A 489 38.78 -14.70 27.05
C THR A 489 38.13 -13.32 27.07
N PRO A 490 36.86 -13.16 26.60
CA PRO A 490 36.18 -11.87 26.61
C PRO A 490 36.02 -11.30 28.03
N ALA A 491 36.42 -10.06 28.25
CA ALA A 491 36.15 -9.27 29.43
C ALA A 491 34.95 -8.36 29.23
N LEU A 492 34.86 -7.69 28.11
CA LEU A 492 33.68 -6.94 27.64
C LEU A 492 33.33 -7.41 26.24
N TRP A 493 32.13 -7.90 26.05
CA TRP A 493 31.64 -8.42 24.79
C TRP A 493 30.41 -7.68 24.34
N LEU A 494 30.49 -6.96 23.23
CA LEU A 494 29.39 -6.24 22.62
C LEU A 494 28.75 -7.08 21.52
N CYS A 495 27.48 -7.41 21.68
CA CYS A 495 26.76 -8.21 20.72
C CYS A 495 26.51 -7.44 19.40
N ARG A 496 26.77 -8.10 18.26
CA ARG A 496 26.42 -7.61 16.93
C ARG A 496 24.94 -7.89 16.65
N GLY A 497 24.25 -6.92 16.07
CA GLY A 497 22.89 -7.10 15.58
C GLY A 497 21.88 -6.15 16.23
N ALA A 498 20.59 -6.49 16.06
CA ALA A 498 19.46 -5.63 16.46
C ALA A 498 19.27 -5.54 18.00
N LEU A 499 19.96 -6.33 18.80
CA LEU A 499 19.81 -6.36 20.26
C LEU A 499 20.98 -5.64 20.92
N PRO A 500 20.75 -4.55 21.66
CA PRO A 500 21.78 -3.79 22.35
C PRO A 500 22.16 -4.51 23.67
N LEU A 501 23.08 -5.46 23.57
CA LEU A 501 23.53 -6.28 24.70
C LEU A 501 25.04 -6.19 24.90
N LEU A 502 25.47 -5.83 26.11
CA LEU A 502 26.84 -5.92 26.57
C LEU A 502 26.98 -7.04 27.59
N VAL A 503 27.83 -8.01 27.32
CA VAL A 503 28.24 -9.00 28.32
C VAL A 503 29.43 -8.46 29.08
N TRP A 504 29.29 -8.36 30.39
CA TRP A 504 30.27 -7.85 31.32
C TRP A 504 30.89 -9.00 32.10
N ASN A 505 32.17 -9.32 31.88
CA ASN A 505 32.87 -10.40 32.60
C ASN A 505 34.04 -9.87 33.46
N ILE A 506 33.88 -8.73 34.07
CA ILE A 506 34.85 -8.16 35.03
C ILE A 506 34.17 -8.13 36.42
N PRO A 507 34.66 -8.92 37.38
CA PRO A 507 34.14 -8.84 38.73
C PRO A 507 34.37 -7.46 39.37
N LEU A 508 33.37 -6.97 40.08
CA LEU A 508 33.40 -5.65 40.73
C LEU A 508 33.45 -5.79 42.29
N ASP A 509 33.79 -6.98 42.78
CA ASP A 509 34.11 -7.21 44.19
C ASP A 509 35.59 -6.89 44.44
N SER A 510 35.87 -6.09 45.46
CA SER A 510 37.27 -5.67 45.81
C SER A 510 38.17 -6.84 46.17
N GLY A 511 37.62 -7.98 46.59
CA GLY A 511 38.36 -9.23 46.82
C GLY A 511 38.70 -10.01 45.55
N LEU A 512 38.04 -9.68 44.42
CA LEU A 512 38.17 -10.40 43.14
C LEU A 512 38.83 -9.57 42.05
N SER A 513 38.76 -8.23 42.15
CA SER A 513 39.30 -7.33 41.13
C SER A 513 39.69 -5.99 41.72
N SER A 514 40.67 -5.32 41.13
CA SER A 514 41.05 -3.94 41.44
C SER A 514 40.57 -2.92 40.42
N VAL A 515 39.84 -3.37 39.37
CA VAL A 515 39.45 -2.51 38.23
C VAL A 515 38.50 -1.39 38.68
N GLN A 516 37.56 -1.68 39.56
CA GLN A 516 36.60 -0.69 40.07
C GLN A 516 37.23 0.42 40.93
N ASN A 517 38.47 0.23 41.34
CA ASN A 517 39.25 1.21 42.12
C ASN A 517 40.20 2.08 41.26
N GLN A 518 40.21 1.84 39.95
CA GLN A 518 41.00 2.64 39.02
C GLN A 518 40.18 3.87 38.58
N GLY A 519 40.89 4.98 38.30
CA GLY A 519 40.26 6.22 37.86
C GLY A 519 39.57 6.08 36.50
N GLU A 520 39.98 5.13 35.68
CA GLU A 520 39.49 4.83 34.37
C GLU A 520 38.15 4.08 34.33
N PHE A 521 37.73 3.52 35.48
CA PHE A 521 36.50 2.68 35.58
C PHE A 521 35.22 3.48 35.32
N VAL A 522 35.10 4.65 35.93
CA VAL A 522 33.88 5.49 35.76
C VAL A 522 33.81 6.05 34.34
N PRO A 523 34.85 6.62 33.74
CA PRO A 523 34.85 6.97 32.32
C PRO A 523 34.55 5.80 31.40
N LEU A 524 35.11 4.60 31.63
CA LEU A 524 34.83 3.42 30.82
C LEU A 524 33.37 3.04 30.86
N LEU A 525 32.75 3.02 32.06
CA LEU A 525 31.34 2.78 32.18
C LEU A 525 30.51 3.84 31.47
N GLY A 526 30.91 5.11 31.54
CA GLY A 526 30.23 6.20 30.86
C GLY A 526 30.22 6.06 29.34
N GLU A 527 31.40 5.77 28.75
CA GLU A 527 31.52 5.56 27.31
C GLU A 527 30.75 4.32 26.84
N LEU A 528 30.76 3.24 27.61
CA LEU A 528 29.96 2.05 27.32
C LEU A 528 28.45 2.33 27.38
N LEU A 529 27.96 3.07 28.37
CA LEU A 529 26.55 3.45 28.46
C LEU A 529 26.16 4.39 27.30
N SER A 530 27.03 5.31 26.92
CA SER A 530 26.82 6.19 25.76
C SER A 530 26.74 5.40 24.46
N GLU A 531 27.64 4.42 24.26
CA GLU A 531 27.66 3.59 23.07
C GLU A 531 26.46 2.64 22.98
N LEU A 532 26.05 2.05 24.10
CA LEU A 532 24.88 1.17 24.15
C LEU A 532 23.58 1.90 23.80
N ARG A 533 23.50 3.20 24.00
CA ARG A 533 22.37 4.04 23.61
C ARG A 533 22.38 4.37 22.11
N ARG A 534 23.57 4.52 21.53
CA ARG A 534 23.76 4.72 20.09
C ARG A 534 23.50 3.42 19.36
N GLY A 535 23.01 3.50 18.15
CA GLY A 535 22.69 2.32 17.35
C GLY A 535 21.43 1.56 17.80
N THR A 536 20.80 1.92 18.92
CA THR A 536 19.53 1.30 19.32
C THR A 536 18.39 1.71 18.38
N GLY A 537 18.53 2.83 17.68
CA GLY A 537 17.66 3.31 16.61
C GLY A 537 18.12 2.92 15.21
N ALA A 538 19.38 2.46 15.04
CA ALA A 538 19.94 2.22 13.72
C ALA A 538 19.17 1.16 12.95
N PHE A 539 18.48 1.58 11.89
CA PHE A 539 17.87 0.87 10.75
C PHE A 539 17.39 -0.59 10.96
N GLY A 540 17.51 -1.18 12.14
CA GLY A 540 17.12 -2.55 12.46
C GLY A 540 15.72 -2.71 13.10
N ARG A 541 15.14 -1.65 13.61
CA ARG A 541 13.84 -1.69 14.29
C ARG A 541 12.81 -0.88 13.52
N ARG A 542 11.80 -1.55 13.05
CA ARG A 542 10.55 -0.91 12.66
C ARG A 542 9.85 -0.43 13.93
N THR A 543 10.19 0.77 14.42
CA THR A 543 9.24 1.51 15.24
C THR A 543 7.97 1.60 14.42
N ARG A 544 6.87 1.13 14.98
CA ARG A 544 5.56 1.20 14.30
C ARG A 544 5.22 2.67 14.15
N GLU A 545 5.54 3.23 12.99
CA GLU A 545 5.16 4.61 12.67
C GLU A 545 3.64 4.71 12.56
N THR A 546 3.11 5.78 13.09
CA THR A 546 1.70 6.12 12.91
C THR A 546 1.53 6.73 11.53
N VAL A 547 0.55 6.24 10.78
CA VAL A 547 0.19 6.70 9.44
C VAL A 547 -1.26 7.19 9.43
N PRO A 548 -1.66 8.01 8.43
CA PRO A 548 -3.06 8.42 8.27
C PRO A 548 -4.01 7.23 8.24
N GLY A 549 -5.22 7.42 8.74
CA GLY A 549 -6.20 6.34 8.93
C GLY A 549 -6.09 5.60 10.27
N GLN A 550 -5.05 5.85 11.07
CA GLN A 550 -4.88 5.27 12.40
C GLN A 550 -5.21 6.27 13.51
N PRO A 551 -5.77 5.81 14.65
CA PRO A 551 -5.98 6.67 15.81
C PRO A 551 -4.68 6.85 16.59
N LEU A 552 -4.53 8.02 17.24
CA LEU A 552 -3.51 8.29 18.23
C LEU A 552 -4.05 7.96 19.62
N VAL A 553 -3.21 7.38 20.47
CA VAL A 553 -3.58 6.95 21.81
C VAL A 553 -2.72 7.66 22.85
N TRP A 554 -3.39 8.37 23.74
CA TRP A 554 -2.74 8.96 24.92
C TRP A 554 -3.06 8.12 26.16
N ARG A 555 -2.03 7.83 26.95
CA ARG A 555 -2.13 7.15 28.23
C ARG A 555 -1.65 8.10 29.31
N PRO A 556 -2.45 8.29 30.38
CA PRO A 556 -2.05 9.21 31.44
C PRO A 556 -0.83 8.69 32.20
N ASP A 557 0.14 9.55 32.43
CA ASP A 557 1.05 9.40 33.56
C ASP A 557 0.30 9.76 34.85
N THR A 558 0.75 9.23 35.98
CA THR A 558 0.07 9.28 37.28
C THR A 558 -0.37 10.66 37.79
N GLU A 559 0.08 11.74 37.14
CA GLU A 559 -0.16 13.12 37.61
C GLU A 559 -1.23 13.90 36.78
N VAL A 560 -1.68 13.40 35.63
CA VAL A 560 -2.55 14.17 34.73
C VAL A 560 -3.94 13.56 34.61
N ARG A 561 -4.98 14.37 34.97
CA ARG A 561 -6.37 13.93 34.82
C ARG A 561 -6.74 13.89 33.32
N SER A 562 -7.21 12.79 32.86
CA SER A 562 -7.49 12.48 31.45
C SER A 562 -8.58 13.32 30.77
N THR A 563 -9.46 13.97 31.59
CA THR A 563 -10.64 14.68 31.08
C THR A 563 -10.33 16.04 30.44
N GLU A 564 -9.16 16.61 30.72
CA GLU A 564 -8.78 17.95 30.29
C GLU A 564 -7.76 17.95 29.12
N VAL A 565 -7.35 16.74 28.67
CA VAL A 565 -6.37 16.62 27.60
C VAL A 565 -7.05 16.77 26.25
N CYS A 566 -6.50 17.61 25.38
CA CYS A 566 -6.91 17.77 24.00
C CYS A 566 -5.77 17.39 23.04
N LEU A 567 -6.13 16.98 21.82
CA LEU A 567 -5.19 16.72 20.73
C LEU A 567 -5.37 17.80 19.67
N THR A 568 -4.28 18.46 19.31
CA THR A 568 -4.28 19.49 18.26
C THR A 568 -3.31 19.13 17.16
N CYS A 569 -3.65 19.41 15.90
CA CYS A 569 -2.73 19.34 14.78
C CYS A 569 -1.95 20.66 14.60
N ALA A 570 -0.97 20.68 13.71
CA ALA A 570 -0.07 21.81 13.50
C ALA A 570 -0.78 23.12 13.08
N ASP A 571 -1.95 23.01 12.43
CA ASP A 571 -2.81 24.13 12.05
C ASP A 571 -3.69 24.66 13.20
N GLY A 572 -3.54 24.11 14.42
CA GLY A 572 -4.30 24.50 15.61
C GLY A 572 -5.69 23.87 15.72
N GLN A 573 -6.12 23.06 14.76
CA GLN A 573 -7.42 22.39 14.83
C GLN A 573 -7.40 21.27 15.87
N SER A 574 -8.49 21.18 16.65
CA SER A 574 -8.65 20.10 17.63
C SER A 574 -9.19 18.83 16.99
N VAL A 575 -8.60 17.71 17.36
CA VAL A 575 -9.03 16.38 16.93
C VAL A 575 -9.97 15.78 17.98
N ALA A 576 -11.08 15.20 17.54
CA ALA A 576 -12.06 14.58 18.43
C ALA A 576 -11.47 13.37 19.17
N LEU A 577 -11.73 13.26 20.46
CA LEU A 577 -11.25 12.21 21.33
C LEU A 577 -12.39 11.33 21.85
N LYS A 578 -12.12 10.04 22.01
CA LYS A 578 -12.99 9.06 22.64
C LYS A 578 -12.29 8.44 23.85
N PRO A 579 -13.02 8.15 24.96
CA PRO A 579 -12.44 7.39 26.06
C PRO A 579 -12.16 5.95 25.61
N LEU A 580 -11.05 5.38 26.09
CA LEU A 580 -10.77 3.96 25.89
C LEU A 580 -11.46 3.17 27.03
N ALA A 581 -12.26 2.16 26.71
CA ALA A 581 -13.24 1.59 27.61
C ALA A 581 -12.68 0.87 28.87
N ASP A 582 -11.38 0.45 28.89
CA ASP A 582 -10.83 -0.43 29.93
C ASP A 582 -9.55 0.09 30.59
N ASP A 583 -9.15 1.33 30.39
CA ASP A 583 -7.77 1.75 30.73
C ASP A 583 -7.78 3.11 31.47
N GLY A 584 -8.16 3.12 32.76
CA GLY A 584 -7.84 4.17 33.79
C GLY A 584 -7.74 5.64 33.37
N GLY A 585 -8.40 6.06 32.26
CA GLY A 585 -8.37 7.43 31.77
C GLY A 585 -7.66 7.65 30.43
N SER A 586 -7.25 6.60 29.72
CA SER A 586 -6.67 6.70 28.39
C SER A 586 -7.65 7.31 27.36
N ARG A 587 -7.12 8.07 26.42
CA ARG A 587 -7.87 8.74 25.35
C ARG A 587 -7.38 8.27 23.99
N MET A 588 -8.31 8.05 23.07
CA MET A 588 -8.04 7.70 21.68
C MET A 588 -8.67 8.73 20.77
N SER A 589 -7.91 9.19 19.77
CA SER A 589 -8.46 10.05 18.74
C SER A 589 -9.38 9.30 17.78
N VAL A 590 -10.19 10.02 17.02
CA VAL A 590 -10.66 9.52 15.72
C VAL A 590 -9.45 9.24 14.83
N PRO A 591 -9.56 8.36 13.81
CA PRO A 591 -8.48 8.19 12.84
C PRO A 591 -8.02 9.53 12.28
N VAL A 592 -6.71 9.78 12.28
CA VAL A 592 -6.15 11.04 11.78
C VAL A 592 -6.01 10.97 10.27
N ALA A 593 -6.47 12.01 9.57
CA ALA A 593 -6.60 11.99 8.11
C ALA A 593 -5.34 12.48 7.37
N ARG A 594 -4.44 13.22 8.04
CA ARG A 594 -3.31 13.89 7.37
C ARG A 594 -1.98 13.60 8.06
N PRO A 595 -0.88 13.47 7.29
CA PRO A 595 0.46 13.48 7.85
C PRO A 595 0.75 14.82 8.53
N GLY A 596 1.57 14.80 9.58
CA GLY A 596 1.97 16.02 10.29
C GLY A 596 2.28 15.79 11.75
N ILE A 597 2.42 16.90 12.47
CA ILE A 597 2.72 16.94 13.90
C ILE A 597 1.42 17.14 14.67
N TYR A 598 1.22 16.30 15.67
CA TYR A 598 0.08 16.31 16.58
C TYR A 598 0.58 16.54 18.00
N ALA A 599 -0.07 17.45 18.75
CA ALA A 599 0.31 17.78 20.11
C ALA A 599 -0.81 17.45 21.11
N TRP A 600 -0.49 16.61 22.09
CA TRP A 600 -1.32 16.40 23.27
C TRP A 600 -1.10 17.57 24.22
N LYS A 601 -2.14 18.29 24.56
CA LYS A 601 -2.09 19.49 25.38
C LYS A 601 -3.02 19.41 26.59
N LEU A 602 -2.58 20.03 27.68
CA LEU A 602 -3.39 20.35 28.86
C LEU A 602 -3.42 21.87 29.01
N GLY A 603 -4.52 22.51 28.62
CA GLY A 603 -4.54 23.95 28.43
C GLY A 603 -3.49 24.39 27.40
N GLU A 604 -2.63 25.33 27.79
CA GLU A 604 -1.52 25.82 26.94
C GLU A 604 -0.26 24.92 26.99
N ARG A 605 -0.18 24.02 27.95
CA ARG A 605 1.01 23.16 28.12
C ARG A 605 0.97 21.98 27.15
N THR A 606 1.99 21.82 26.34
CA THR A 606 2.20 20.61 25.53
C THR A 606 2.76 19.50 26.41
N LEU A 607 2.03 18.39 26.49
CA LEU A 607 2.45 17.19 27.23
C LEU A 607 3.32 16.28 26.40
N LYS A 608 2.91 16.06 25.12
CA LYS A 608 3.59 15.14 24.19
C LYS A 608 3.37 15.60 22.76
N ARG A 609 4.37 15.39 21.91
CA ARG A 609 4.23 15.55 20.46
C ARG A 609 4.31 14.18 19.80
N GLU A 610 3.36 13.89 18.94
CA GLU A 610 3.35 12.70 18.11
C GLU A 610 3.37 13.09 16.65
N VAL A 611 3.98 12.24 15.83
CA VAL A 611 4.10 12.47 14.40
C VAL A 611 3.34 11.40 13.64
N VAL A 612 2.66 11.82 12.60
CA VAL A 612 1.97 10.96 11.65
C VAL A 612 2.67 11.14 10.32
N ASN A 613 3.29 10.09 9.81
CA ASN A 613 4.07 10.14 8.58
C ASN A 613 3.30 9.54 7.41
N PHE A 614 3.68 9.96 6.21
CA PHE A 614 3.15 9.39 4.97
C PHE A 614 3.45 7.88 4.90
N PRO A 615 2.49 7.03 4.48
CA PRO A 615 2.70 5.60 4.39
C PRO A 615 3.68 5.27 3.25
N THR A 616 4.82 4.70 3.58
CA THR A 616 5.89 4.38 2.59
C THR A 616 5.46 3.38 1.51
N THR A 617 4.43 2.60 1.77
CA THR A 617 3.82 1.70 0.77
C THR A 617 3.21 2.43 -0.41
N GLU A 618 2.82 3.70 -0.23
CA GLU A 618 2.22 4.54 -1.27
C GLU A 618 3.25 5.26 -2.13
N SER A 619 4.54 5.22 -1.77
CA SER A 619 5.62 5.86 -2.52
C SER A 619 6.12 5.03 -3.72
N ASP A 620 5.90 3.71 -3.71
CA ASP A 620 6.20 2.85 -4.86
C ASP A 620 5.03 2.86 -5.85
N LEU A 621 5.09 3.76 -6.83
CA LEU A 621 4.00 4.02 -7.78
C LEU A 621 3.88 2.98 -8.91
N ARG A 622 4.62 1.86 -8.84
CA ARG A 622 4.51 0.77 -9.81
C ARG A 622 3.14 0.10 -9.74
N SER A 623 2.51 -0.01 -10.89
CA SER A 623 1.20 -0.60 -11.05
C SER A 623 1.29 -2.03 -11.59
N LEU A 624 0.27 -2.84 -11.32
CA LEU A 624 0.12 -4.15 -11.93
C LEU A 624 -0.05 -4.03 -13.44
N SER A 625 0.54 -4.95 -14.17
CA SER A 625 0.31 -5.11 -15.61
C SER A 625 -1.12 -5.62 -15.89
N ALA A 626 -1.60 -5.43 -17.11
CA ALA A 626 -2.91 -5.94 -17.54
C ALA A 626 -3.03 -7.48 -17.41
N SER A 627 -1.92 -8.21 -17.50
CA SER A 627 -1.88 -9.65 -17.28
C SER A 627 -2.05 -9.99 -15.79
N GLU A 628 -1.38 -9.28 -14.88
CA GLU A 628 -1.52 -9.46 -13.43
C GLU A 628 -2.94 -9.09 -12.95
N ILE A 629 -3.54 -8.04 -13.52
CA ILE A 629 -4.96 -7.67 -13.25
C ILE A 629 -5.90 -8.82 -13.65
N LYS A 630 -5.65 -9.48 -14.78
CA LYS A 630 -6.44 -10.65 -15.21
C LYS A 630 -6.30 -11.84 -14.25
N GLU A 631 -5.14 -12.02 -13.63
CA GLU A 631 -4.91 -13.06 -12.61
C GLU A 631 -5.76 -12.84 -11.35
N LEU A 632 -6.16 -11.59 -11.05
CA LEU A 632 -7.15 -11.30 -10.01
C LEU A 632 -8.55 -11.85 -10.36
N GLY A 633 -8.73 -12.42 -11.55
CA GLY A 633 -10.01 -12.94 -12.05
C GLY A 633 -10.96 -11.84 -12.54
N ALA A 634 -10.41 -10.69 -12.90
CA ALA A 634 -11.13 -9.51 -13.37
C ALA A 634 -11.06 -9.36 -14.88
N LEU A 635 -12.04 -8.66 -15.45
CA LEU A 635 -11.97 -8.10 -16.79
C LEU A 635 -11.20 -6.77 -16.72
N ALA A 636 -10.08 -6.67 -17.41
CA ALA A 636 -9.35 -5.41 -17.51
C ALA A 636 -9.97 -4.54 -18.63
N ALA A 637 -10.46 -3.37 -18.26
CA ALA A 637 -10.96 -2.35 -19.19
C ALA A 637 -9.96 -1.19 -19.29
N VAL A 638 -9.90 -0.55 -20.45
CA VAL A 638 -9.04 0.60 -20.68
C VAL A 638 -9.67 1.88 -20.12
N SER A 639 -11.01 1.94 -20.07
CA SER A 639 -11.73 3.11 -19.58
C SER A 639 -13.13 2.75 -19.05
N GLY A 640 -13.70 3.62 -18.22
CA GLY A 640 -15.08 3.51 -17.76
C GLY A 640 -16.09 3.54 -18.90
N ARG A 641 -15.76 4.27 -19.98
CA ARG A 641 -16.58 4.26 -21.21
C ARG A 641 -16.64 2.87 -21.85
N GLU A 642 -15.53 2.15 -21.86
CA GLU A 642 -15.49 0.76 -22.35
C GLU A 642 -16.34 -0.15 -21.46
N VAL A 643 -16.27 0.02 -20.14
CA VAL A 643 -17.14 -0.70 -19.17
C VAL A 643 -18.60 -0.40 -19.44
N ARG A 644 -18.95 0.87 -19.65
CA ARG A 644 -20.30 1.29 -20.00
C ARG A 644 -20.76 0.64 -21.32
N ASP A 645 -19.93 0.62 -22.34
CA ASP A 645 -20.26 0.03 -23.64
C ASP A 645 -20.41 -1.51 -23.51
N TRP A 646 -19.63 -2.18 -22.68
CA TRP A 646 -19.83 -3.60 -22.37
C TRP A 646 -21.14 -3.86 -21.61
N GLN A 647 -21.51 -2.96 -20.69
CA GLN A 647 -22.75 -3.03 -19.94
C GLN A 647 -23.98 -2.75 -20.81
N ALA A 648 -23.91 -1.77 -21.69
CA ALA A 648 -24.97 -1.40 -22.62
C ALA A 648 -25.13 -2.39 -23.78
N GLY A 649 -24.07 -3.17 -24.11
CA GLY A 649 -23.95 -4.01 -25.28
C GLY A 649 -23.77 -3.20 -26.57
N ILE A 650 -23.23 -3.86 -27.60
CA ILE A 650 -22.95 -3.21 -28.89
C ILE A 650 -24.23 -3.28 -29.76
N PRO A 651 -24.88 -2.14 -30.06
CA PRO A 651 -26.06 -2.14 -30.90
C PRO A 651 -25.67 -2.48 -32.33
N LEU A 652 -26.27 -3.51 -32.93
CA LEU A 652 -25.98 -3.93 -34.30
C LEU A 652 -26.82 -3.16 -35.35
N TRP A 653 -27.84 -2.42 -34.94
CA TRP A 653 -28.76 -1.73 -35.84
C TRP A 653 -28.08 -0.74 -36.82
N PRO A 654 -26.97 -0.01 -36.47
CA PRO A 654 -26.35 0.87 -37.45
C PRO A 654 -25.70 0.10 -38.62
N ARG A 655 -25.10 -1.06 -38.33
CA ARG A 655 -24.53 -1.93 -39.36
C ARG A 655 -25.60 -2.56 -40.23
N ILE A 656 -26.69 -3.04 -39.58
CA ILE A 656 -27.84 -3.62 -40.29
C ILE A 656 -28.53 -2.58 -41.14
N PHE A 657 -28.59 -1.31 -40.70
CA PHE A 657 -29.13 -0.21 -41.50
C PHE A 657 -28.39 -0.04 -42.84
N TRP A 658 -27.06 -0.01 -42.80
CA TRP A 658 -26.28 0.11 -44.05
C TRP A 658 -26.39 -1.13 -44.92
N ILE A 659 -26.51 -2.33 -44.34
CA ILE A 659 -26.77 -3.56 -45.09
C ILE A 659 -28.16 -3.50 -45.75
N ALA A 660 -29.19 -3.10 -45.01
CA ALA A 660 -30.55 -2.96 -45.56
C ALA A 660 -30.61 -1.94 -46.69
N LEU A 661 -29.95 -0.79 -46.52
CA LEU A 661 -29.86 0.25 -47.55
C LEU A 661 -29.15 -0.27 -48.79
N ALA A 662 -28.03 -0.96 -48.64
CA ALA A 662 -27.30 -1.57 -49.73
C ALA A 662 -28.14 -2.59 -50.49
N LEU A 663 -28.87 -3.46 -49.79
CA LEU A 663 -29.76 -4.45 -50.38
C LEU A 663 -30.91 -3.79 -51.19
N LEU A 664 -31.52 -2.73 -50.65
CA LEU A 664 -32.56 -1.96 -51.36
C LEU A 664 -32.04 -1.24 -52.62
N LEU A 665 -30.82 -0.66 -52.53
CA LEU A 665 -30.20 -0.05 -53.69
C LEU A 665 -29.83 -1.09 -54.76
N CYS A 666 -29.32 -2.24 -54.37
CA CYS A 666 -29.05 -3.36 -55.27
C CYS A 666 -30.33 -3.89 -55.94
N GLU A 667 -31.42 -4.06 -55.14
CA GLU A 667 -32.71 -4.44 -55.68
C GLU A 667 -33.22 -3.44 -56.71
N GLY A 668 -33.17 -2.13 -56.36
CA GLY A 668 -33.56 -1.04 -57.26
C GLY A 668 -32.73 -1.03 -58.59
N ALA A 669 -31.41 -1.23 -58.48
CA ALA A 669 -30.53 -1.29 -59.65
C ALA A 669 -30.86 -2.49 -60.58
N VAL A 670 -31.06 -3.68 -59.97
CA VAL A 670 -31.43 -4.87 -60.74
C VAL A 670 -32.83 -4.73 -61.35
N ALA A 671 -33.77 -4.14 -60.64
CA ALA A 671 -35.12 -3.88 -61.18
C ALA A 671 -35.09 -2.81 -62.27
N ALA A 672 -34.33 -1.72 -62.14
CA ALA A 672 -34.18 -0.67 -63.13
C ALA A 672 -33.52 -1.19 -64.41
N SER A 673 -32.57 -2.13 -64.31
CA SER A 673 -31.96 -2.77 -65.50
C SER A 673 -32.98 -3.49 -66.39
N ASP A 674 -34.13 -3.89 -65.86
CA ASP A 674 -35.26 -4.48 -66.60
C ASP A 674 -36.12 -3.41 -67.32
N SER A 675 -36.19 -2.19 -66.82
CA SER A 675 -36.96 -1.10 -67.41
C SER A 675 -36.21 -0.43 -68.60
N LEU A 676 -34.88 -0.38 -68.54
CA LEU A 676 -34.03 0.17 -69.61
C LEU A 676 -33.92 -0.75 -70.83
N GLY A 677 -34.26 -2.06 -70.64
CA GLY A 677 -34.21 -3.05 -71.74
C GLY A 677 -35.48 -3.13 -72.63
N LYS A 678 -36.53 -2.37 -72.36
CA LYS A 678 -37.73 -2.36 -73.17
C LYS A 678 -37.61 -1.30 -74.27
N PRO A 679 -37.62 -1.66 -75.62
CA PRO A 679 -37.62 -0.68 -76.66
C PRO A 679 -38.90 0.15 -76.64
N LYS A 680 -38.79 1.47 -76.63
CA LYS A 680 -39.92 2.40 -76.87
C LYS A 680 -40.63 2.03 -78.16
N LYS A 681 -41.90 1.59 -78.06
CA LYS A 681 -42.76 1.50 -79.27
C LYS A 681 -42.94 2.90 -79.83
N THR A 682 -42.24 3.18 -80.93
CA THR A 682 -42.50 4.34 -81.76
C THR A 682 -43.89 4.13 -82.34
N GLN A 683 -44.86 4.96 -82.08
CA GLN A 683 -46.09 5.10 -82.75
C GLN A 683 -45.78 5.75 -84.13
N ALA A 684 -45.84 4.94 -85.21
CA ALA A 684 -45.88 5.43 -86.55
C ALA A 684 -47.27 6.07 -86.73
N GLY A 685 -47.30 7.37 -86.87
CA GLY A 685 -48.48 8.11 -87.30
C GLY A 685 -48.79 7.83 -88.76
N LEU A 686 -49.96 7.33 -89.06
CA LEU A 686 -50.57 7.36 -90.38
C LEU A 686 -51.13 8.77 -90.62
N GLY A 687 -50.51 9.49 -91.49
CA GLY A 687 -51.04 10.73 -92.07
C GLY A 687 -52.24 10.47 -92.96
N PRO A 688 -53.20 11.35 -93.01
CA PRO A 688 -54.29 11.24 -93.95
C PRO A 688 -53.90 11.85 -95.34
N ALA A 689 -54.38 11.14 -96.41
CA ALA A 689 -54.29 11.52 -97.82
C ALA A 689 -55.13 12.74 -98.14
N GLU A 690 -54.63 13.43 -99.08
CA GLU A 690 -55.18 14.55 -99.86
C GLU A 690 -56.61 14.35 -100.37
N THR A 691 -57.31 15.40 -100.39
CA THR A 691 -58.24 15.66 -101.56
C THR A 691 -58.20 17.11 -101.93
N GLU A 692 -57.99 17.28 -103.23
CA GLU A 692 -57.99 18.48 -104.06
C GLU A 692 -59.26 19.33 -103.92
N ALA A 693 -59.21 20.56 -104.18
CA ALA A 693 -59.70 21.24 -105.36
C ALA A 693 -59.77 22.76 -105.16
N SER A 694 -59.27 23.39 -106.16
CA SER A 694 -59.47 24.75 -106.73
C SER A 694 -58.68 25.88 -106.12
#